data_5f32000e1b2ca709472bd95d0606cb6a
#
_entry.id   5f32000e1b2ca709472bd95d0606cb6a
#
_cell.length_a   1.000
_cell.length_b   1.000
_cell.length_c   1.000
_cell.angle_alpha   90.00
_cell.angle_beta   90.00
_cell.angle_gamma   90.00
#
_symmetry.space_group_name_H-M   'P 1'
#
loop_
_entity.id
_entity.type
_entity.pdbx_description
1 polymer ?
#
loop_
_entity_poly.entity_id
_entity_poly.type
_entity_poly.pdbx_seq_one_letter_code
_entity_poly.pdbx_strand_id
1 'polypeptide(L)'
;MSMKRLLSSVFLFSGLSALIYQVVWQRLLATYYGVGPVSISLIVSVYIAGLGFGALVGGYLSERLRHKALLYCLIELCIGVFGLISPSFLMFLGKYTAGSPLTLSFVYMSIFLFIPTVLMGVTLPLLTKVFSRIVANFFEAVSSLYFINTIGAAAGALVASYIIISFFGLLTAVYFAASINFIIAITIYVGMTLWTRGSHSAKIFGLTEVLPDGSGRGPGFIPPSLETNPPVRVQTPPRRSDQYAIGQTVYPLVFVTGFLAIGYEITWFRVIGVLVKNSPYAFSSILAVYLTGIAIGSYGMKKVLDRYENINLYKLFCVLQFLIGVVVFLSLISYFYLTKHSSWFQTLTELSFGTFEYPHPGWYINDGGVKDILKGVFRSFDVFLWPLAFVLAPTVLMGASFPTVAAVALVEKDRQGKTVGIVYFLTIVGNTLGGILTGFVLLPFLGTELTVTLFIMIGIAFGMGVRQFGDRTLSIPLRAATTIVLLIGVGTTFPRKGELYEIMHSSAGKNLDFVFEEGVDGTVMTYHRNERVRNFINGAAHGGRPGYNFYCEAIEAMSRTPNLESALVIGYGTGSIVETLLKSDEVKEIVLVEINRTLIRNLRKIPLFATMLNDPRVHLIIDDARRYLFNTTRQFDLITTDALWSFMSYSNNLYSYDFFRLVQAHLEPRGVYMAWQDEHKVLPKTLASVFLRVQMFQIFSIASDADMAINRERRRRLLNGFSSSDQKSILEFAVYVGDQSYIQKLTEQFPVNREWEPWTEYYLGLRALEWRLGAAQSATP
;
A
#
# COMPACT_ATOMS: atom_id res chain seq x y z
N MET A 1 -34.19 -12.42 10.58
CA MET A 1 -33.30 -12.05 9.44
C MET A 1 -33.25 -13.25 8.50
N SER A 2 -33.40 -13.10 7.17
CA SER A 2 -33.29 -14.25 6.27
C SER A 2 -31.86 -14.80 6.28
N MET A 3 -31.69 -16.13 6.13
CA MET A 3 -30.40 -16.80 6.07
C MET A 3 -29.43 -16.14 5.06
N LYS A 4 -29.95 -15.76 3.88
CA LYS A 4 -29.20 -15.04 2.84
C LYS A 4 -28.61 -13.75 3.40
N ARG A 5 -29.38 -12.94 4.12
CA ARG A 5 -28.90 -11.67 4.70
C ARG A 5 -27.86 -11.90 5.80
N LEU A 6 -28.05 -12.92 6.63
CA LEU A 6 -27.08 -13.27 7.69
C LEU A 6 -25.71 -13.63 7.10
N LEU A 7 -25.67 -14.57 6.16
CA LEU A 7 -24.43 -15.00 5.52
C LEU A 7 -23.75 -13.86 4.75
N SER A 8 -24.55 -13.01 4.07
CA SER A 8 -24.03 -11.81 3.40
C SER A 8 -23.39 -10.82 4.38
N SER A 9 -24.05 -10.53 5.52
CA SER A 9 -23.50 -9.64 6.54
C SER A 9 -22.21 -10.20 7.16
N VAL A 10 -22.21 -11.48 7.52
CA VAL A 10 -21.05 -12.17 8.03
C VAL A 10 -19.86 -12.05 7.08
N PHE A 11 -20.08 -12.25 5.79
CA PHE A 11 -19.01 -12.22 4.79
C PHE A 11 -18.52 -10.81 4.47
N LEU A 12 -19.39 -9.80 4.59
CA LEU A 12 -19.03 -8.38 4.55
C LEU A 12 -18.00 -8.06 5.65
N PHE A 13 -18.32 -8.45 6.89
CA PHE A 13 -17.47 -8.19 8.05
C PHE A 13 -16.19 -9.04 8.04
N SER A 14 -16.22 -10.25 7.48
CA SER A 14 -15.02 -11.07 7.27
C SER A 14 -14.04 -10.38 6.29
N GLY A 15 -14.55 -9.81 5.17
CA GLY A 15 -13.74 -9.01 4.26
C GLY A 15 -13.19 -7.73 4.93
N LEU A 16 -14.01 -7.06 5.73
CA LEU A 16 -13.59 -5.86 6.47
C LEU A 16 -12.45 -6.17 7.44
N SER A 17 -12.57 -7.21 8.28
CA SER A 17 -11.51 -7.60 9.22
C SER A 17 -10.22 -8.03 8.50
N ALA A 18 -10.33 -8.77 7.38
CA ALA A 18 -9.18 -9.24 6.61
C ALA A 18 -8.31 -8.08 6.09
N LEU A 19 -8.93 -7.00 5.60
CA LEU A 19 -8.19 -5.83 5.11
C LEU A 19 -7.67 -4.94 6.23
N ILE A 20 -8.35 -4.85 7.37
CA ILE A 20 -7.77 -4.20 8.55
C ILE A 20 -6.47 -4.91 8.94
N TYR A 21 -6.47 -6.24 9.03
CA TYR A 21 -5.25 -7.01 9.29
C TYR A 21 -4.16 -6.77 8.25
N GLN A 22 -4.51 -6.79 6.96
CA GLN A 22 -3.53 -6.58 5.88
C GLN A 22 -2.84 -5.22 6.02
N VAL A 23 -3.59 -4.14 6.24
CA VAL A 23 -3.05 -2.79 6.41
C VAL A 23 -2.15 -2.72 7.64
N VAL A 24 -2.58 -3.28 8.77
CA VAL A 24 -1.81 -3.20 10.03
C VAL A 24 -0.58 -4.10 9.99
N TRP A 25 -0.71 -5.37 9.59
CA TRP A 25 0.44 -6.29 9.53
C TRP A 25 1.50 -5.82 8.55
N GLN A 26 1.11 -5.22 7.44
CA GLN A 26 2.05 -4.61 6.50
C GLN A 26 2.90 -3.51 7.18
N ARG A 27 2.28 -2.68 8.03
CA ARG A 27 2.97 -1.65 8.79
C ARG A 27 3.90 -2.24 9.86
N LEU A 28 3.40 -3.19 10.62
CA LEU A 28 4.16 -3.83 11.70
C LEU A 28 5.36 -4.62 11.19
N LEU A 29 5.21 -5.34 10.08
CA LEU A 29 6.32 -6.07 9.46
C LEU A 29 7.40 -5.11 8.94
N ALA A 30 7.00 -3.97 8.37
CA ALA A 30 7.93 -2.95 7.91
C ALA A 30 8.80 -2.38 9.04
N THR A 31 8.30 -2.33 10.28
CA THR A 31 9.04 -1.84 11.43
C THR A 31 10.27 -2.70 11.78
N TYR A 32 10.17 -4.03 11.61
CA TYR A 32 11.24 -4.96 11.98
C TYR A 32 12.11 -5.39 10.80
N TYR A 33 11.56 -5.42 9.60
CA TYR A 33 12.24 -5.99 8.42
C TYR A 33 12.59 -4.97 7.35
N GLY A 34 12.39 -3.70 7.66
CA GLY A 34 12.71 -2.57 6.80
C GLY A 34 11.52 -2.09 5.96
N VAL A 35 11.59 -0.81 5.62
CA VAL A 35 10.57 -0.09 4.88
C VAL A 35 10.93 0.06 3.41
N GLY A 36 9.91 0.23 2.58
CA GLY A 36 10.09 0.55 1.17
C GLY A 36 9.17 -0.23 0.24
N PRO A 37 9.14 0.12 -1.04
CA PRO A 37 8.33 -0.55 -2.07
C PRO A 37 8.61 -2.06 -2.17
N VAL A 38 9.85 -2.47 -1.87
CA VAL A 38 10.27 -3.89 -1.81
C VAL A 38 9.46 -4.66 -0.80
N SER A 39 9.43 -4.18 0.44
CA SER A 39 8.70 -4.83 1.53
C SER A 39 7.20 -4.89 1.24
N ILE A 40 6.62 -3.83 0.68
CA ILE A 40 5.21 -3.80 0.28
C ILE A 40 4.91 -4.88 -0.76
N SER A 41 5.72 -4.94 -1.83
CA SER A 41 5.52 -5.91 -2.91
C SER A 41 5.63 -7.35 -2.41
N LEU A 42 6.59 -7.63 -1.51
CA LEU A 42 6.75 -8.95 -0.89
C LEU A 42 5.57 -9.32 0.00
N ILE A 43 5.16 -8.42 0.89
CA ILE A 43 4.06 -8.66 1.83
C ILE A 43 2.75 -8.90 1.08
N VAL A 44 2.44 -8.07 0.08
CA VAL A 44 1.25 -8.22 -0.77
C VAL A 44 1.30 -9.56 -1.52
N SER A 45 2.45 -9.93 -2.08
CA SER A 45 2.60 -11.20 -2.81
C SER A 45 2.41 -12.42 -1.92
N VAL A 46 2.99 -12.43 -0.71
CA VAL A 46 2.81 -13.52 0.28
C VAL A 46 1.36 -13.60 0.75
N TYR A 47 0.74 -12.45 1.02
CA TYR A 47 -0.67 -12.37 1.43
C TYR A 47 -1.58 -12.99 0.36
N ILE A 48 -1.40 -12.60 -0.89
CA ILE A 48 -2.17 -13.12 -2.03
C ILE A 48 -1.88 -14.62 -2.24
N ALA A 49 -0.63 -15.05 -2.17
CA ALA A 49 -0.25 -16.46 -2.29
C ALA A 49 -0.93 -17.34 -1.23
N GLY A 50 -0.96 -16.86 0.03
CA GLY A 50 -1.67 -17.53 1.12
C GLY A 50 -3.17 -17.65 0.86
N LEU A 51 -3.83 -16.58 0.40
CA LEU A 51 -5.25 -16.63 0.00
C LEU A 51 -5.50 -17.68 -1.08
N GLY A 52 -4.60 -17.78 -2.07
CA GLY A 52 -4.73 -18.75 -3.17
C GLY A 52 -4.59 -20.19 -2.72
N PHE A 53 -3.56 -20.46 -1.94
CA PHE A 53 -3.37 -21.79 -1.36
C PHE A 53 -4.55 -22.17 -0.46
N GLY A 54 -5.03 -21.21 0.35
CA GLY A 54 -6.23 -21.37 1.17
C GLY A 54 -7.47 -21.69 0.35
N ALA A 55 -7.65 -21.03 -0.79
CA ALA A 55 -8.79 -21.29 -1.67
C ALA A 55 -8.77 -22.71 -2.28
N LEU A 56 -7.58 -23.24 -2.64
CA LEU A 56 -7.45 -24.65 -3.07
C LEU A 56 -7.84 -25.61 -1.94
N VAL A 57 -7.30 -25.40 -0.74
CA VAL A 57 -7.62 -26.19 0.44
C VAL A 57 -9.11 -26.11 0.76
N GLY A 58 -9.67 -24.90 0.75
CA GLY A 58 -11.10 -24.64 0.97
C GLY A 58 -12.01 -25.29 -0.04
N GLY A 59 -11.64 -25.25 -1.33
CA GLY A 59 -12.34 -25.95 -2.39
C GLY A 59 -12.40 -27.46 -2.14
N TYR A 60 -11.26 -28.07 -1.81
CA TYR A 60 -11.18 -29.50 -1.49
C TYR A 60 -11.98 -29.87 -0.23
N LEU A 61 -11.83 -29.12 0.86
CA LEU A 61 -12.55 -29.35 2.11
C LEU A 61 -14.05 -29.14 1.96
N SER A 62 -14.48 -28.17 1.14
CA SER A 62 -15.89 -27.87 0.91
C SER A 62 -16.65 -29.02 0.25
N GLU A 63 -15.98 -29.91 -0.48
CA GLU A 63 -16.59 -31.09 -1.12
C GLU A 63 -16.62 -32.29 -0.18
N ARG A 64 -15.60 -32.46 0.67
CA ARG A 64 -15.45 -33.67 1.52
C ARG A 64 -16.08 -33.55 2.89
N LEU A 65 -16.07 -32.37 3.50
CA LEU A 65 -16.55 -32.21 4.87
C LEU A 65 -18.07 -32.00 4.92
N ARG A 66 -18.70 -32.68 5.90
CA ARG A 66 -20.17 -32.61 6.12
C ARG A 66 -20.57 -31.30 6.81
N HIS A 67 -19.84 -30.90 7.86
CA HIS A 67 -20.18 -29.77 8.73
C HIS A 67 -19.47 -28.45 8.28
N LYS A 68 -19.83 -27.95 7.09
CA LYS A 68 -19.18 -26.78 6.47
C LYS A 68 -19.29 -25.49 7.30
N ALA A 69 -20.45 -25.28 7.91
CA ALA A 69 -20.68 -24.09 8.73
C ALA A 69 -19.87 -24.11 10.03
N LEU A 70 -19.69 -25.29 10.64
CA LEU A 70 -18.83 -25.46 11.81
C LEU A 70 -17.36 -25.20 11.44
N LEU A 71 -16.91 -25.72 10.30
CA LEU A 71 -15.57 -25.45 9.80
C LEU A 71 -15.34 -23.96 9.57
N TYR A 72 -16.32 -23.25 8.98
CA TYR A 72 -16.26 -21.81 8.79
C TYR A 72 -16.14 -21.07 10.14
N CYS A 73 -16.97 -21.45 11.11
CA CYS A 73 -16.91 -20.92 12.48
C CYS A 73 -15.51 -21.12 13.13
N LEU A 74 -14.94 -22.31 13.00
CA LEU A 74 -13.59 -22.62 13.53
C LEU A 74 -12.50 -21.81 12.82
N ILE A 75 -12.60 -21.63 11.53
CA ILE A 75 -11.64 -20.82 10.75
C ILE A 75 -11.67 -19.36 11.22
N GLU A 76 -12.86 -18.75 11.33
CA GLU A 76 -12.99 -17.37 11.81
C GLU A 76 -12.48 -17.22 13.25
N LEU A 77 -12.74 -18.21 14.11
CA LEU A 77 -12.19 -18.27 15.46
C LEU A 77 -10.66 -18.32 15.44
N CYS A 78 -10.06 -19.17 14.62
CA CYS A 78 -8.61 -19.29 14.48
C CYS A 78 -7.98 -17.99 13.97
N ILE A 79 -8.62 -17.30 12.98
CA ILE A 79 -8.17 -16.00 12.49
C ILE A 79 -8.21 -14.96 13.64
N GLY A 80 -9.31 -14.93 14.41
CA GLY A 80 -9.45 -14.02 15.54
C GLY A 80 -8.38 -14.28 16.63
N VAL A 81 -8.12 -15.54 16.99
CA VAL A 81 -7.06 -15.93 17.94
C VAL A 81 -5.69 -15.52 17.42
N PHE A 82 -5.39 -15.80 16.13
CA PHE A 82 -4.13 -15.36 15.54
C PHE A 82 -4.02 -13.83 15.58
N GLY A 83 -5.09 -13.11 15.27
CA GLY A 83 -5.15 -11.65 15.37
C GLY A 83 -4.76 -11.16 16.76
N LEU A 84 -5.34 -11.72 17.83
CA LEU A 84 -5.00 -11.35 19.21
C LEU A 84 -3.52 -11.60 19.56
N ILE A 85 -2.95 -12.70 19.08
CA ILE A 85 -1.58 -13.12 19.40
C ILE A 85 -0.58 -12.41 18.49
N SER A 86 -0.98 -11.98 17.30
CA SER A 86 -0.09 -11.48 16.24
C SER A 86 0.81 -10.32 16.68
N PRO A 87 0.40 -9.33 17.50
CA PRO A 87 1.30 -8.28 17.96
C PRO A 87 2.44 -8.83 18.83
N SER A 88 2.10 -9.63 19.84
CA SER A 88 3.09 -10.23 20.75
C SER A 88 4.01 -11.21 20.00
N PHE A 89 3.46 -11.98 19.08
CA PHE A 89 4.23 -12.90 18.24
C PHE A 89 5.21 -12.14 17.33
N LEU A 90 4.78 -11.03 16.74
CA LEU A 90 5.64 -10.21 15.87
C LEU A 90 6.74 -9.49 16.69
N MET A 91 6.42 -8.98 17.88
CA MET A 91 7.43 -8.41 18.79
C MET A 91 8.47 -9.46 19.19
N PHE A 92 8.02 -10.67 19.55
CA PHE A 92 8.92 -11.77 19.86
C PHE A 92 9.80 -12.14 18.65
N LEU A 93 9.21 -12.34 17.49
CA LEU A 93 9.94 -12.69 16.27
C LEU A 93 10.92 -11.56 15.89
N GLY A 94 10.47 -10.30 15.91
CA GLY A 94 11.28 -9.13 15.59
C GLY A 94 12.50 -8.99 16.50
N LYS A 95 12.36 -9.26 17.80
CA LYS A 95 13.49 -9.20 18.75
C LYS A 95 14.68 -10.09 18.35
N TYR A 96 14.40 -11.26 17.75
CA TYR A 96 15.45 -12.23 17.37
C TYR A 96 15.84 -12.16 15.90
N THR A 97 15.02 -11.55 15.06
CA THR A 97 15.18 -11.60 13.59
C THR A 97 15.31 -10.22 12.95
N ALA A 98 15.06 -9.15 13.71
CA ALA A 98 15.32 -7.79 13.24
C ALA A 98 16.80 -7.68 12.84
N GLY A 99 17.05 -7.04 11.69
CA GLY A 99 18.41 -6.95 11.18
C GLY A 99 18.84 -8.11 10.27
N SER A 100 18.08 -9.19 10.17
CA SER A 100 18.39 -10.30 9.26
C SER A 100 18.55 -9.85 7.81
N PRO A 101 19.36 -10.53 6.97
CA PRO A 101 19.42 -10.29 5.55
C PRO A 101 18.03 -10.33 4.90
N LEU A 102 17.82 -9.54 3.83
CA LEU A 102 16.51 -9.39 3.19
C LEU A 102 15.86 -10.72 2.80
N THR A 103 16.64 -11.69 2.33
CA THR A 103 16.17 -13.05 1.99
C THR A 103 15.59 -13.79 3.18
N LEU A 104 16.25 -13.70 4.33
CA LEU A 104 15.80 -14.34 5.58
C LEU A 104 14.61 -13.59 6.19
N SER A 105 14.62 -12.27 6.13
CA SER A 105 13.47 -11.42 6.50
C SER A 105 12.21 -11.81 5.70
N PHE A 106 12.37 -12.07 4.40
CA PHE A 106 11.26 -12.56 3.57
C PHE A 106 10.70 -13.90 4.08
N VAL A 107 11.55 -14.83 4.48
CA VAL A 107 11.11 -16.12 5.05
C VAL A 107 10.30 -15.90 6.33
N TYR A 108 10.78 -15.04 7.23
CA TYR A 108 10.06 -14.75 8.48
C TYR A 108 8.72 -14.05 8.24
N MET A 109 8.68 -13.06 7.35
CA MET A 109 7.43 -12.41 6.94
C MET A 109 6.45 -13.42 6.32
N SER A 110 6.98 -14.35 5.50
CA SER A 110 6.17 -15.40 4.87
C SER A 110 5.57 -16.34 5.90
N ILE A 111 6.34 -16.82 6.86
CA ILE A 111 5.86 -17.68 7.95
C ILE A 111 4.76 -16.97 8.76
N PHE A 112 4.96 -15.70 9.09
CA PHE A 112 3.99 -14.92 9.85
C PHE A 112 2.67 -14.74 9.08
N LEU A 113 2.73 -14.34 7.81
CA LEU A 113 1.54 -14.02 7.01
C LEU A 113 0.83 -15.24 6.45
N PHE A 114 1.55 -16.30 6.10
CA PHE A 114 1.00 -17.43 5.34
C PHE A 114 -0.11 -18.17 6.08
N ILE A 115 0.06 -18.41 7.37
CA ILE A 115 -0.93 -19.13 8.17
C ILE A 115 -2.29 -18.42 8.18
N PRO A 116 -2.41 -17.17 8.63
CA PRO A 116 -3.70 -16.49 8.68
C PRO A 116 -4.30 -16.26 7.29
N THR A 117 -3.47 -15.99 6.27
CA THR A 117 -3.97 -15.76 4.92
C THR A 117 -4.49 -17.04 4.25
N VAL A 118 -3.89 -18.19 4.52
CA VAL A 118 -4.43 -19.49 4.13
C VAL A 118 -5.81 -19.71 4.76
N LEU A 119 -5.96 -19.45 6.05
CA LEU A 119 -7.27 -19.57 6.73
C LEU A 119 -8.31 -18.63 6.10
N MET A 120 -7.94 -17.37 5.83
CA MET A 120 -8.81 -16.42 5.13
C MET A 120 -9.19 -16.91 3.73
N GLY A 121 -8.25 -17.50 2.99
CA GLY A 121 -8.48 -18.04 1.65
C GLY A 121 -9.48 -19.21 1.61
N VAL A 122 -9.54 -20.03 2.66
CA VAL A 122 -10.49 -21.15 2.79
C VAL A 122 -11.95 -20.66 2.87
N THR A 123 -12.19 -19.48 3.40
CA THR A 123 -13.54 -18.96 3.72
C THR A 123 -14.43 -18.81 2.49
N LEU A 124 -13.92 -18.27 1.38
CA LEU A 124 -14.72 -18.02 0.17
C LEU A 124 -15.28 -19.29 -0.48
N PRO A 125 -14.48 -20.34 -0.81
CA PRO A 125 -15.00 -21.57 -1.40
C PRO A 125 -15.99 -22.29 -0.48
N LEU A 126 -15.70 -22.28 0.81
CA LEU A 126 -16.53 -22.91 1.82
C LEU A 126 -17.92 -22.26 1.90
N LEU A 127 -17.93 -20.93 1.99
CA LEU A 127 -19.17 -20.17 2.09
C LEU A 127 -19.96 -20.18 0.78
N THR A 128 -19.28 -20.19 -0.38
CA THR A 128 -19.92 -20.35 -1.69
C THR A 128 -20.72 -21.64 -1.75
N LYS A 129 -20.20 -22.76 -1.24
CA LYS A 129 -20.88 -24.05 -1.24
C LYS A 129 -22.11 -24.05 -0.30
N VAL A 130 -22.05 -23.34 0.82
CA VAL A 130 -23.20 -23.15 1.72
C VAL A 130 -24.25 -22.25 1.07
N PHE A 131 -23.83 -21.15 0.47
CA PHE A 131 -24.71 -20.14 -0.12
C PHE A 131 -25.40 -20.64 -1.39
N SER A 132 -24.74 -21.48 -2.21
CA SER A 132 -25.31 -22.08 -3.41
C SER A 132 -26.49 -23.06 -3.15
N ARG A 133 -26.67 -23.50 -1.88
CA ARG A 133 -27.83 -24.24 -1.46
C ARG A 133 -29.05 -23.36 -1.20
N ILE A 134 -28.86 -22.08 -1.02
CA ILE A 134 -29.93 -21.09 -0.72
C ILE A 134 -30.32 -20.34 -1.98
N VAL A 135 -29.39 -20.18 -2.92
CA VAL A 135 -29.60 -19.46 -4.18
C VAL A 135 -29.55 -20.46 -5.33
N ALA A 136 -30.54 -20.44 -6.19
CA ALA A 136 -30.72 -21.45 -7.25
C ALA A 136 -29.59 -21.42 -8.32
N ASN A 137 -28.90 -20.29 -8.46
CA ASN A 137 -27.85 -20.10 -9.46
C ASN A 137 -26.47 -19.99 -8.80
N PHE A 138 -25.53 -20.90 -9.16
CA PHE A 138 -24.18 -20.94 -8.65
C PHE A 138 -23.40 -19.63 -8.94
N PHE A 139 -23.54 -19.08 -10.16
CA PHE A 139 -22.89 -17.81 -10.52
C PHE A 139 -23.40 -16.64 -9.70
N GLU A 140 -24.71 -16.64 -9.40
CA GLU A 140 -25.29 -15.65 -8.50
C GLU A 140 -24.68 -15.74 -7.09
N ALA A 141 -24.46 -16.96 -6.61
CA ALA A 141 -23.82 -17.18 -5.31
C ALA A 141 -22.38 -16.65 -5.29
N VAL A 142 -21.55 -17.03 -6.26
CA VAL A 142 -20.15 -16.61 -6.36
C VAL A 142 -20.04 -15.09 -6.51
N SER A 143 -20.76 -14.51 -7.49
CA SER A 143 -20.66 -13.07 -7.76
C SER A 143 -21.17 -12.22 -6.60
N SER A 144 -22.27 -12.64 -5.94
CA SER A 144 -22.83 -11.91 -4.80
C SER A 144 -21.89 -11.95 -3.59
N LEU A 145 -21.33 -13.11 -3.26
CA LEU A 145 -20.40 -13.25 -2.15
C LEU A 145 -19.09 -12.49 -2.42
N TYR A 146 -18.57 -12.61 -3.64
CA TYR A 146 -17.36 -11.88 -4.03
C TYR A 146 -17.57 -10.36 -3.95
N PHE A 147 -18.68 -9.84 -4.48
CA PHE A 147 -19.06 -8.43 -4.35
C PHE A 147 -19.11 -7.99 -2.88
N ILE A 148 -19.85 -8.72 -2.03
CA ILE A 148 -20.06 -8.34 -0.63
C ILE A 148 -18.76 -8.36 0.15
N ASN A 149 -17.94 -9.40 -0.02
CA ASN A 149 -16.63 -9.50 0.64
C ASN A 149 -15.69 -8.38 0.20
N THR A 150 -15.66 -8.09 -1.10
CA THR A 150 -14.77 -7.07 -1.66
C THR A 150 -15.16 -5.65 -1.23
N ILE A 151 -16.47 -5.36 -1.12
CA ILE A 151 -16.93 -4.08 -0.54
C ILE A 151 -16.58 -3.99 0.95
N GLY A 152 -16.74 -5.10 1.71
CA GLY A 152 -16.27 -5.16 3.10
C GLY A 152 -14.78 -4.88 3.21
N ALA A 153 -13.99 -5.48 2.34
CA ALA A 153 -12.56 -5.28 2.25
C ALA A 153 -12.19 -3.81 1.94
N ALA A 154 -12.84 -3.19 0.95
CA ALA A 154 -12.64 -1.77 0.62
C ALA A 154 -12.95 -0.86 1.82
N ALA A 155 -14.07 -1.10 2.50
CA ALA A 155 -14.43 -0.38 3.72
C ALA A 155 -13.39 -0.61 4.83
N GLY A 156 -12.90 -1.85 5.00
CA GLY A 156 -11.86 -2.21 5.96
C GLY A 156 -10.56 -1.43 5.77
N ALA A 157 -10.11 -1.28 4.53
CA ALA A 157 -8.91 -0.50 4.21
C ALA A 157 -9.06 0.98 4.62
N LEU A 158 -10.22 1.60 4.36
CA LEU A 158 -10.48 2.99 4.75
C LEU A 158 -10.63 3.14 6.28
N VAL A 159 -11.44 2.30 6.89
CA VAL A 159 -11.69 2.33 8.35
C VAL A 159 -10.38 2.10 9.11
N ALA A 160 -9.51 1.21 8.66
CA ALA A 160 -8.21 0.97 9.27
C ALA A 160 -7.39 2.26 9.36
N SER A 161 -7.10 2.90 8.21
CA SER A 161 -6.17 4.03 8.16
C SER A 161 -6.78 5.34 8.63
N TYR A 162 -8.00 5.68 8.16
CA TYR A 162 -8.60 6.98 8.42
C TYR A 162 -9.25 7.10 9.80
N ILE A 163 -9.68 5.99 10.39
CA ILE A 163 -10.38 6.01 11.67
C ILE A 163 -9.54 5.32 12.75
N ILE A 164 -9.29 4.01 12.63
CA ILE A 164 -8.79 3.27 13.78
C ILE A 164 -7.32 3.59 14.05
N ILE A 165 -6.46 3.52 13.05
CA ILE A 165 -5.02 3.81 13.23
C ILE A 165 -4.82 5.28 13.61
N SER A 166 -5.48 6.21 12.90
CA SER A 166 -5.34 7.64 13.13
C SER A 166 -5.75 8.11 14.53
N PHE A 167 -6.75 7.47 15.14
CA PHE A 167 -7.29 7.90 16.44
C PHE A 167 -7.01 6.96 17.60
N PHE A 168 -6.72 5.68 17.33
CA PHE A 168 -6.61 4.64 18.35
C PHE A 168 -5.35 3.76 18.21
N GLY A 169 -4.55 3.97 17.16
CA GLY A 169 -3.30 3.26 16.92
C GLY A 169 -3.45 1.86 16.30
N LEU A 170 -2.28 1.26 16.01
CA LEU A 170 -2.18 -0.01 15.30
C LEU A 170 -2.70 -1.20 16.11
N LEU A 171 -2.42 -1.25 17.42
CA LEU A 171 -2.87 -2.34 18.29
C LEU A 171 -4.39 -2.43 18.37
N THR A 172 -5.05 -1.27 18.53
CA THR A 172 -6.51 -1.20 18.56
C THR A 172 -7.11 -1.69 17.25
N ALA A 173 -6.48 -1.40 16.11
CA ALA A 173 -6.94 -1.88 14.81
C ALA A 173 -6.89 -3.41 14.71
N VAL A 174 -5.81 -4.05 15.18
CA VAL A 174 -5.71 -5.51 15.24
C VAL A 174 -6.77 -6.12 16.14
N TYR A 175 -6.95 -5.58 17.35
CA TYR A 175 -7.93 -6.11 18.30
C TYR A 175 -9.36 -5.89 17.84
N PHE A 176 -9.64 -4.79 17.17
CA PHE A 176 -10.93 -4.53 16.53
C PHE A 176 -11.24 -5.57 15.45
N ALA A 177 -10.28 -5.86 14.56
CA ALA A 177 -10.43 -6.90 13.53
C ALA A 177 -10.64 -8.30 14.17
N ALA A 178 -9.89 -8.64 15.23
CA ALA A 178 -10.06 -9.88 15.96
C ALA A 178 -11.45 -10.00 16.60
N SER A 179 -11.96 -8.92 17.18
CA SER A 179 -13.31 -8.87 17.76
C SER A 179 -14.38 -9.14 16.71
N ILE A 180 -14.22 -8.63 15.49
CA ILE A 180 -15.12 -8.91 14.38
C ILE A 180 -15.13 -10.42 14.05
N ASN A 181 -13.96 -11.08 13.96
CA ASN A 181 -13.89 -12.51 13.68
C ASN A 181 -14.55 -13.34 14.79
N PHE A 182 -14.39 -12.98 16.06
CA PHE A 182 -15.10 -13.64 17.16
C PHE A 182 -16.62 -13.45 17.07
N ILE A 183 -17.09 -12.23 16.77
CA ILE A 183 -18.51 -11.96 16.57
C ILE A 183 -19.07 -12.80 15.42
N ILE A 184 -18.33 -12.91 14.29
CA ILE A 184 -18.70 -13.76 13.16
C ILE A 184 -18.81 -15.21 13.60
N ALA A 185 -17.79 -15.76 14.30
CA ALA A 185 -17.78 -17.14 14.76
C ALA A 185 -18.97 -17.44 15.69
N ILE A 186 -19.23 -16.56 16.66
CA ILE A 186 -20.39 -16.67 17.57
C ILE A 186 -21.71 -16.59 16.79
N THR A 187 -21.84 -15.65 15.86
CA THR A 187 -23.05 -15.45 15.07
C THR A 187 -23.39 -16.68 14.24
N ILE A 188 -22.40 -17.31 13.61
CA ILE A 188 -22.58 -18.55 12.85
C ILE A 188 -22.93 -19.70 13.78
N TYR A 189 -22.24 -19.84 14.91
CA TYR A 189 -22.52 -20.89 15.88
C TYR A 189 -23.94 -20.80 16.45
N VAL A 190 -24.36 -19.61 16.87
CA VAL A 190 -25.72 -19.36 17.36
C VAL A 190 -26.76 -19.58 16.23
N GLY A 191 -26.46 -19.10 15.03
CA GLY A 191 -27.31 -19.35 13.85
C GLY A 191 -27.51 -20.85 13.58
N MET A 192 -26.43 -21.65 13.69
CA MET A 192 -26.51 -23.11 13.57
C MET A 192 -27.41 -23.72 14.65
N THR A 193 -27.25 -23.33 15.91
CA THR A 193 -27.99 -23.91 17.03
C THR A 193 -29.48 -23.54 17.02
N LEU A 194 -29.81 -22.30 16.68
CA LEU A 194 -31.19 -21.83 16.64
C LEU A 194 -31.98 -22.38 15.42
N TRP A 195 -31.30 -22.56 14.27
CA TRP A 195 -31.95 -22.99 13.05
C TRP A 195 -31.97 -24.51 12.84
N THR A 196 -31.12 -25.26 13.54
CA THR A 196 -31.20 -26.74 13.52
C THR A 196 -32.46 -27.30 14.16
N ARG A 197 -33.19 -26.50 14.93
CA ARG A 197 -34.50 -26.89 15.48
C ARG A 197 -35.62 -26.95 14.41
N GLY A 198 -35.39 -26.45 13.19
CA GLY A 198 -36.30 -26.58 12.03
C GLY A 198 -35.73 -27.57 11.02
N SER A 199 -36.50 -28.62 10.65
CA SER A 199 -36.02 -29.73 9.78
C SER A 199 -35.46 -29.30 8.43
N HIS A 200 -35.89 -28.16 7.89
CA HIS A 200 -35.40 -27.60 6.62
C HIS A 200 -34.05 -26.91 6.73
N SER A 201 -33.78 -26.33 7.88
CA SER A 201 -32.54 -25.57 8.15
C SER A 201 -31.35 -26.47 8.47
N ALA A 202 -31.60 -27.64 9.03
CA ALA A 202 -30.56 -28.63 9.34
C ALA A 202 -29.86 -29.16 8.07
N LYS A 203 -30.60 -29.28 6.94
CA LYS A 203 -30.06 -29.69 5.64
C LYS A 203 -29.10 -28.68 5.03
N ILE A 204 -29.31 -27.37 5.27
CA ILE A 204 -28.46 -26.30 4.72
C ILE A 204 -27.08 -26.32 5.37
N PHE A 205 -27.01 -26.58 6.67
CA PHE A 205 -25.75 -26.65 7.42
C PHE A 205 -25.05 -28.01 7.36
N GLY A 206 -25.67 -29.04 6.74
CA GLY A 206 -25.10 -30.39 6.64
C GLY A 206 -25.10 -31.15 7.96
N LEU A 207 -26.06 -30.84 8.87
CA LEU A 207 -26.15 -31.43 10.19
C LEU A 207 -27.03 -32.67 10.26
N THR A 208 -27.83 -32.93 9.23
CA THR A 208 -28.67 -34.13 9.11
C THR A 208 -28.45 -34.86 7.80
N GLU A 209 -28.11 -36.14 7.86
CA GLU A 209 -28.25 -37.04 6.73
C GLU A 209 -29.72 -37.46 6.63
N VAL A 210 -30.25 -37.42 5.42
CA VAL A 210 -31.39 -38.27 5.10
C VAL A 210 -30.79 -39.67 4.88
N LEU A 211 -30.86 -40.52 5.90
CA LEU A 211 -30.67 -41.94 5.68
C LEU A 211 -31.71 -42.34 4.62
N PRO A 212 -31.35 -43.07 3.57
CA PRO A 212 -32.34 -43.67 2.72
C PRO A 212 -33.12 -44.63 3.60
N ASP A 213 -34.42 -44.30 3.79
CA ASP A 213 -35.33 -45.12 4.55
C ASP A 213 -35.53 -46.43 3.79
N GLY A 214 -34.93 -47.48 4.32
CA GLY A 214 -34.96 -48.83 3.79
C GLY A 214 -36.24 -49.58 4.12
N SER A 215 -37.41 -48.93 4.13
CA SER A 215 -38.70 -49.61 4.27
C SER A 215 -39.63 -49.31 3.09
N GLY A 216 -39.60 -50.22 2.15
CA GLY A 216 -40.59 -50.23 1.08
C GLY A 216 -41.99 -50.55 1.60
N ARG A 217 -43.01 -50.00 0.90
CA ARG A 217 -44.44 -50.24 0.92
C ARG A 217 -45.26 -49.30 1.82
N GLY A 218 -45.83 -48.33 1.15
CA GLY A 218 -47.05 -47.63 1.55
C GLY A 218 -47.76 -47.06 0.31
N PRO A 219 -49.10 -47.00 0.28
CA PRO A 219 -49.87 -46.87 -0.96
C PRO A 219 -49.88 -45.46 -1.51
N GLY A 220 -49.83 -45.37 -2.81
CA GLY A 220 -50.12 -44.33 -3.75
C GLY A 220 -50.60 -42.96 -3.23
N PHE A 221 -49.67 -41.99 -3.26
CA PHE A 221 -50.05 -40.58 -3.33
C PHE A 221 -49.61 -40.07 -4.73
N ILE A 222 -50.60 -39.82 -5.59
CA ILE A 222 -50.43 -39.17 -6.88
C ILE A 222 -50.29 -37.68 -6.57
N PRO A 223 -49.12 -37.04 -6.82
CA PRO A 223 -49.02 -35.60 -6.70
C PRO A 223 -49.81 -34.95 -7.84
N PRO A 224 -50.44 -33.76 -7.59
CA PRO A 224 -51.12 -33.02 -8.64
C PRO A 224 -50.12 -32.65 -9.74
N SER A 225 -50.57 -32.82 -10.98
CA SER A 225 -49.84 -32.53 -12.21
C SER A 225 -49.19 -31.16 -12.17
N LEU A 226 -47.84 -31.12 -12.10
CA LEU A 226 -47.07 -29.97 -12.46
C LEU A 226 -47.33 -29.69 -13.93
N GLU A 227 -47.95 -28.55 -14.22
CA GLU A 227 -48.04 -28.00 -15.55
C GLU A 227 -46.62 -27.96 -16.12
N THR A 228 -46.41 -28.78 -17.14
CA THR A 228 -45.18 -28.81 -17.90
C THR A 228 -45.07 -27.51 -18.68
N ASN A 229 -44.26 -26.57 -18.17
CA ASN A 229 -43.74 -25.51 -19.01
C ASN A 229 -43.09 -26.15 -20.24
N PRO A 230 -43.33 -25.63 -21.46
CA PRO A 230 -42.78 -26.21 -22.66
C PRO A 230 -41.27 -26.26 -22.55
N PRO A 231 -40.62 -27.32 -23.09
CA PRO A 231 -39.17 -27.45 -22.99
C PRO A 231 -38.52 -26.24 -23.68
N VAL A 232 -37.78 -25.46 -22.90
CA VAL A 232 -36.90 -24.41 -23.42
C VAL A 232 -36.06 -25.08 -24.52
N ARG A 233 -36.18 -24.61 -25.75
CA ARG A 233 -35.38 -25.06 -26.89
C ARG A 233 -33.92 -24.79 -26.54
N VAL A 234 -33.25 -25.77 -25.96
CA VAL A 234 -31.82 -25.81 -25.81
C VAL A 234 -31.28 -25.89 -27.24
N GLN A 235 -30.75 -24.75 -27.74
CA GLN A 235 -29.93 -24.80 -28.93
C GLN A 235 -28.81 -25.81 -28.68
N THR A 236 -28.59 -26.69 -29.63
CA THR A 236 -27.58 -27.76 -29.56
C THR A 236 -26.27 -27.16 -29.11
N PRO A 237 -25.76 -27.56 -27.93
CA PRO A 237 -24.46 -27.05 -27.46
C PRO A 237 -23.41 -27.45 -28.48
N PRO A 238 -22.34 -26.61 -28.67
CA PRO A 238 -21.19 -26.95 -29.51
C PRO A 238 -20.69 -28.35 -29.10
N ARG A 239 -20.17 -29.12 -30.03
CA ARG A 239 -19.72 -30.51 -29.80
C ARG A 239 -18.88 -30.58 -28.54
N ARG A 240 -19.09 -31.56 -27.68
CA ARG A 240 -18.37 -31.76 -26.40
C ARG A 240 -16.85 -31.57 -26.52
N SER A 241 -16.25 -31.99 -27.66
CA SER A 241 -14.83 -31.80 -27.99
C SER A 241 -14.40 -30.32 -28.04
N ASP A 242 -15.23 -29.44 -28.59
CA ASP A 242 -14.90 -28.03 -28.76
C ASP A 242 -14.98 -27.27 -27.44
N GLN A 243 -15.93 -27.64 -26.57
CA GLN A 243 -16.02 -27.08 -25.21
C GLN A 243 -14.84 -27.48 -24.34
N TYR A 244 -14.35 -28.73 -24.45
CA TYR A 244 -13.15 -29.18 -23.72
C TYR A 244 -11.90 -28.45 -24.20
N ALA A 245 -11.73 -28.25 -25.50
CA ALA A 245 -10.58 -27.53 -26.08
C ALA A 245 -10.58 -26.06 -25.64
N ILE A 246 -11.74 -25.38 -25.60
CA ILE A 246 -11.90 -24.01 -25.12
C ILE A 246 -11.56 -23.91 -23.62
N GLY A 247 -12.05 -24.87 -22.80
CA GLY A 247 -11.81 -24.90 -21.36
C GLY A 247 -10.32 -24.97 -21.02
N GLN A 248 -9.52 -25.71 -21.78
CA GLN A 248 -8.07 -25.84 -21.56
C GLN A 248 -7.28 -24.61 -22.00
N THR A 249 -7.69 -23.95 -23.11
CA THR A 249 -7.01 -22.74 -23.61
C THR A 249 -7.22 -21.51 -22.74
N VAL A 250 -8.23 -21.51 -21.86
CA VAL A 250 -8.54 -20.39 -20.95
C VAL A 250 -7.56 -20.32 -19.77
N TYR A 251 -7.00 -21.43 -19.30
CA TYR A 251 -6.15 -21.44 -18.12
C TYR A 251 -4.88 -20.55 -18.24
N PRO A 252 -4.11 -20.60 -19.33
CA PRO A 252 -3.00 -19.65 -19.52
C PRO A 252 -3.45 -18.19 -19.54
N LEU A 253 -4.64 -17.91 -20.12
CA LEU A 253 -5.18 -16.55 -20.17
C LEU A 253 -5.56 -16.06 -18.79
N VAL A 254 -6.13 -16.91 -17.94
CA VAL A 254 -6.43 -16.60 -16.52
C VAL A 254 -5.16 -16.22 -15.76
N PHE A 255 -4.09 -16.97 -15.95
CA PHE A 255 -2.79 -16.65 -15.36
C PHE A 255 -2.28 -15.28 -15.81
N VAL A 256 -2.30 -15.00 -17.13
CA VAL A 256 -1.85 -13.71 -17.67
C VAL A 256 -2.72 -12.55 -17.16
N THR A 257 -4.03 -12.71 -17.08
CA THR A 257 -4.90 -11.65 -16.56
C THR A 257 -4.68 -11.38 -15.07
N GLY A 258 -4.41 -12.40 -14.27
CA GLY A 258 -3.98 -12.24 -12.89
C GLY A 258 -2.66 -11.46 -12.81
N PHE A 259 -1.66 -11.86 -13.59
CA PHE A 259 -0.38 -11.17 -13.68
C PHE A 259 -0.55 -9.67 -14.00
N LEU A 260 -1.36 -9.35 -15.01
CA LEU A 260 -1.62 -7.96 -15.40
C LEU A 260 -2.38 -7.19 -14.31
N ALA A 261 -3.34 -7.81 -13.62
CA ALA A 261 -4.14 -7.12 -12.60
C ALA A 261 -3.28 -6.56 -11.47
N ILE A 262 -2.43 -7.40 -10.86
CA ILE A 262 -1.50 -6.94 -9.81
C ILE A 262 -0.33 -6.14 -10.40
N GLY A 263 0.12 -6.45 -11.61
CA GLY A 263 1.11 -5.64 -12.31
C GLY A 263 0.66 -4.18 -12.46
N TYR A 264 -0.56 -3.96 -12.90
CA TYR A 264 -1.17 -2.61 -12.94
C TYR A 264 -1.30 -2.00 -11.55
N GLU A 265 -1.73 -2.77 -10.54
CA GLU A 265 -1.88 -2.28 -9.16
C GLU A 265 -0.55 -1.74 -8.63
N ILE A 266 0.54 -2.51 -8.73
CA ILE A 266 1.89 -2.09 -8.31
C ILE A 266 2.35 -0.84 -9.09
N THR A 267 2.05 -0.78 -10.37
CA THR A 267 2.41 0.37 -11.20
C THR A 267 1.62 1.62 -10.81
N TRP A 268 0.31 1.47 -10.52
CA TRP A 268 -0.50 2.59 -10.02
C TRP A 268 -0.06 3.05 -8.63
N PHE A 269 0.35 2.14 -7.74
CA PHE A 269 0.96 2.54 -6.47
C PHE A 269 2.18 3.42 -6.68
N ARG A 270 3.02 3.11 -7.70
CA ARG A 270 4.18 3.92 -8.06
C ARG A 270 3.77 5.31 -8.58
N VAL A 271 2.91 5.36 -9.57
CA VAL A 271 2.47 6.61 -10.22
C VAL A 271 1.69 7.50 -9.25
N ILE A 272 0.68 6.94 -8.59
CA ILE A 272 -0.16 7.70 -7.66
C ILE A 272 0.63 8.08 -6.40
N GLY A 273 1.55 7.21 -5.94
CA GLY A 273 2.44 7.51 -4.81
C GLY A 273 3.24 8.80 -5.01
N VAL A 274 3.72 9.04 -6.25
CA VAL A 274 4.39 10.31 -6.62
C VAL A 274 3.41 11.47 -6.56
N LEU A 275 2.20 11.30 -7.07
CA LEU A 275 1.18 12.34 -7.09
C LEU A 275 0.72 12.75 -5.68
N VAL A 276 0.53 11.78 -4.78
CA VAL A 276 0.11 12.02 -3.39
C VAL A 276 1.28 12.08 -2.40
N LYS A 277 2.51 12.19 -2.91
CA LYS A 277 3.75 12.42 -2.15
C LYS A 277 3.95 11.46 -0.99
N ASN A 278 3.75 10.18 -1.26
CA ASN A 278 3.95 9.08 -0.29
C ASN A 278 3.16 9.25 1.03
N SER A 279 1.94 9.76 0.95
CA SER A 279 1.03 9.87 2.10
C SER A 279 0.76 8.49 2.73
N PRO A 280 0.68 8.36 4.07
CA PRO A 280 0.32 7.10 4.74
C PRO A 280 -1.10 6.61 4.38
N TYR A 281 -1.97 7.51 3.92
CA TYR A 281 -3.32 7.19 3.47
C TYR A 281 -3.39 6.68 2.02
N ALA A 282 -2.34 6.91 1.22
CA ALA A 282 -2.32 6.56 -0.21
C ALA A 282 -2.59 5.07 -0.45
N PHE A 283 -1.92 4.19 0.30
CA PHE A 283 -2.10 2.74 0.19
C PHE A 283 -3.56 2.33 0.37
N SER A 284 -4.19 2.76 1.45
CA SER A 284 -5.57 2.41 1.78
C SER A 284 -6.58 2.99 0.80
N SER A 285 -6.35 4.21 0.30
CA SER A 285 -7.23 4.85 -0.68
C SER A 285 -7.16 4.20 -2.04
N ILE A 286 -5.97 3.90 -2.55
CA ILE A 286 -5.78 3.19 -3.82
C ILE A 286 -6.43 1.81 -3.74
N LEU A 287 -6.16 1.07 -2.66
CA LEU A 287 -6.71 -0.26 -2.44
C LEU A 287 -8.24 -0.25 -2.31
N ALA A 288 -8.80 0.74 -1.61
CA ALA A 288 -10.26 0.89 -1.48
C ALA A 288 -10.93 1.18 -2.81
N VAL A 289 -10.36 2.07 -3.64
CA VAL A 289 -10.89 2.37 -4.98
C VAL A 289 -10.74 1.16 -5.90
N TYR A 290 -9.60 0.47 -5.85
CA TYR A 290 -9.33 -0.76 -6.60
C TYR A 290 -10.38 -1.84 -6.31
N LEU A 291 -10.58 -2.15 -5.03
CA LEU A 291 -11.54 -3.14 -4.58
C LEU A 291 -12.99 -2.72 -4.87
N THR A 292 -13.31 -1.44 -4.72
CA THR A 292 -14.64 -0.91 -5.06
C THR A 292 -14.92 -1.08 -6.55
N GLY A 293 -13.95 -0.78 -7.41
CA GLY A 293 -14.07 -1.02 -8.85
C GLY A 293 -14.32 -2.49 -9.17
N ILE A 294 -13.54 -3.40 -8.60
CA ILE A 294 -13.72 -4.84 -8.76
C ILE A 294 -15.12 -5.28 -8.31
N ALA A 295 -15.59 -4.80 -7.18
CA ALA A 295 -16.91 -5.12 -6.67
C ALA A 295 -18.02 -4.64 -7.64
N ILE A 296 -17.98 -3.37 -8.05
CA ILE A 296 -18.94 -2.81 -9.02
C ILE A 296 -18.95 -3.62 -10.32
N GLY A 297 -17.78 -3.94 -10.86
CA GLY A 297 -17.63 -4.71 -12.09
C GLY A 297 -18.21 -6.12 -11.99
N SER A 298 -17.90 -6.82 -10.89
CA SER A 298 -18.40 -8.17 -10.63
C SER A 298 -19.94 -8.18 -10.51
N TYR A 299 -20.51 -7.22 -9.78
CA TYR A 299 -21.97 -7.08 -9.64
C TYR A 299 -22.65 -6.68 -10.96
N GLY A 300 -22.03 -5.76 -11.72
CA GLY A 300 -22.53 -5.35 -13.03
C GLY A 300 -22.55 -6.52 -14.02
N MET A 301 -21.48 -7.34 -14.05
CA MET A 301 -21.40 -8.51 -14.92
C MET A 301 -22.45 -9.57 -14.58
N LYS A 302 -22.74 -9.77 -13.29
CA LYS A 302 -23.85 -10.63 -12.87
C LYS A 302 -25.14 -10.21 -13.56
N LYS A 303 -25.51 -8.92 -13.52
CA LYS A 303 -26.74 -8.41 -14.16
C LYS A 303 -26.74 -8.60 -15.68
N VAL A 304 -25.57 -8.46 -16.31
CA VAL A 304 -25.41 -8.68 -17.76
C VAL A 304 -25.64 -10.16 -18.10
N LEU A 305 -25.02 -11.07 -17.35
CA LEU A 305 -25.17 -12.51 -17.56
C LEU A 305 -26.60 -13.03 -17.26
N ASP A 306 -27.29 -12.44 -16.28
CA ASP A 306 -28.70 -12.78 -15.97
C ASP A 306 -29.65 -12.28 -17.05
N ARG A 307 -29.33 -11.17 -17.76
CA ARG A 307 -30.21 -10.57 -18.77
C ARG A 307 -30.04 -11.13 -20.18
N TYR A 308 -28.82 -11.60 -20.50
CA TYR A 308 -28.47 -12.01 -21.86
C TYR A 308 -27.95 -13.45 -21.87
N GLU A 309 -28.83 -14.42 -22.19
CA GLU A 309 -28.49 -15.86 -22.16
C GLU A 309 -27.57 -16.31 -23.30
N ASN A 310 -27.50 -15.58 -24.41
CA ASN A 310 -26.81 -15.97 -25.65
C ASN A 310 -25.47 -15.26 -25.90
N ILE A 311 -24.82 -14.73 -24.85
CA ILE A 311 -23.52 -14.06 -25.00
C ILE A 311 -22.41 -15.09 -25.18
N ASN A 312 -21.54 -14.88 -26.18
CA ASN A 312 -20.28 -15.62 -26.27
C ASN A 312 -19.32 -15.14 -25.17
N LEU A 313 -19.23 -15.90 -24.09
CA LEU A 313 -18.46 -15.55 -22.88
C LEU A 313 -16.96 -15.41 -23.16
N TYR A 314 -16.40 -16.23 -24.05
CA TYR A 314 -14.99 -16.11 -24.43
C TYR A 314 -14.71 -14.80 -25.16
N LYS A 315 -15.58 -14.43 -26.12
CA LYS A 315 -15.51 -13.15 -26.82
C LYS A 315 -15.62 -11.99 -25.85
N LEU A 316 -16.59 -12.04 -24.93
CA LEU A 316 -16.79 -11.03 -23.90
C LEU A 316 -15.53 -10.88 -23.01
N PHE A 317 -14.93 -11.99 -22.58
CA PHE A 317 -13.69 -11.96 -21.81
C PHE A 317 -12.54 -11.28 -22.57
N CYS A 318 -12.31 -11.62 -23.83
CA CYS A 318 -11.28 -10.99 -24.64
C CYS A 318 -11.54 -9.48 -24.86
N VAL A 319 -12.83 -9.09 -25.08
CA VAL A 319 -13.21 -7.67 -25.19
C VAL A 319 -12.96 -6.92 -23.88
N LEU A 320 -13.24 -7.51 -22.73
CA LEU A 320 -12.96 -6.88 -21.44
C LEU A 320 -11.45 -6.62 -21.27
N GLN A 321 -10.59 -7.59 -21.59
CA GLN A 321 -9.13 -7.41 -21.51
C GLN A 321 -8.63 -6.33 -22.47
N PHE A 322 -9.16 -6.31 -23.69
CA PHE A 322 -8.87 -5.24 -24.65
C PHE A 322 -9.26 -3.86 -24.11
N LEU A 323 -10.48 -3.74 -23.57
CA LEU A 323 -10.98 -2.47 -23.01
C LEU A 323 -10.17 -2.03 -21.78
N ILE A 324 -9.69 -2.95 -20.94
CA ILE A 324 -8.77 -2.61 -19.82
C ILE A 324 -7.54 -1.92 -20.36
N GLY A 325 -6.87 -2.51 -21.37
CA GLY A 325 -5.68 -1.90 -21.98
C GLY A 325 -5.98 -0.51 -22.58
N VAL A 326 -7.09 -0.37 -23.30
CA VAL A 326 -7.51 0.92 -23.89
C VAL A 326 -7.81 1.97 -22.81
N VAL A 327 -8.53 1.63 -21.76
CA VAL A 327 -8.90 2.57 -20.68
C VAL A 327 -7.67 3.02 -19.91
N VAL A 328 -6.73 2.10 -19.61
CA VAL A 328 -5.46 2.47 -18.97
C VAL A 328 -4.65 3.40 -19.87
N PHE A 329 -4.56 3.07 -21.16
CA PHE A 329 -3.89 3.94 -22.13
C PHE A 329 -4.51 5.34 -22.16
N LEU A 330 -5.83 5.43 -22.34
CA LEU A 330 -6.54 6.70 -22.43
C LEU A 330 -6.42 7.54 -21.17
N SER A 331 -6.49 6.93 -19.99
CA SER A 331 -6.38 7.67 -18.70
C SER A 331 -5.02 8.32 -18.54
N LEU A 332 -3.93 7.58 -18.77
CA LEU A 332 -2.57 8.09 -18.62
C LEU A 332 -2.15 9.05 -19.73
N ILE A 333 -2.51 8.74 -20.96
CA ILE A 333 -2.18 9.62 -22.11
C ILE A 333 -2.96 10.94 -22.04
N SER A 334 -4.23 10.90 -21.62
CA SER A 334 -5.03 12.11 -21.40
C SER A 334 -4.42 12.96 -20.28
N TYR A 335 -4.02 12.36 -19.16
CA TYR A 335 -3.31 13.06 -18.09
C TYR A 335 -2.05 13.75 -18.64
N PHE A 336 -1.22 13.00 -19.38
CA PHE A 336 0.04 13.51 -19.94
C PHE A 336 -0.17 14.71 -20.86
N TYR A 337 -1.06 14.58 -21.84
CA TYR A 337 -1.30 15.66 -22.80
C TYR A 337 -2.07 16.85 -22.21
N LEU A 338 -3.03 16.61 -21.33
CA LEU A 338 -3.77 17.69 -20.66
C LEU A 338 -2.85 18.50 -19.75
N THR A 339 -1.98 17.84 -18.99
CA THR A 339 -1.00 18.54 -18.14
C THR A 339 0.00 19.34 -18.99
N LYS A 340 0.35 18.85 -20.18
CA LYS A 340 1.32 19.52 -21.07
C LYS A 340 0.73 20.71 -21.81
N HIS A 341 -0.54 20.66 -22.23
CA HIS A 341 -1.12 21.61 -23.19
C HIS A 341 -2.31 22.41 -22.68
N SER A 342 -2.90 22.06 -21.52
CA SER A 342 -4.07 22.74 -20.97
C SER A 342 -3.72 23.54 -19.70
N SER A 343 -3.73 24.85 -19.81
CA SER A 343 -3.48 25.73 -18.64
C SER A 343 -4.48 25.52 -17.51
N TRP A 344 -5.76 25.25 -17.84
CA TRP A 344 -6.78 24.93 -16.85
C TRP A 344 -6.46 23.65 -16.10
N PHE A 345 -6.03 22.60 -16.81
CA PHE A 345 -5.68 21.33 -16.18
C PHE A 345 -4.38 21.43 -15.36
N GLN A 346 -3.41 22.25 -15.81
CA GLN A 346 -2.24 22.59 -15.00
C GLN A 346 -2.63 23.27 -13.69
N THR A 347 -3.53 24.26 -13.74
CA THR A 347 -4.05 24.91 -12.53
C THR A 347 -4.77 23.91 -11.62
N LEU A 348 -5.56 22.99 -12.17
CA LEU A 348 -6.22 21.93 -11.39
C LEU A 348 -5.20 21.00 -10.72
N THR A 349 -4.17 20.60 -11.46
CA THR A 349 -3.11 19.77 -10.89
C THR A 349 -2.31 20.52 -9.83
N GLU A 350 -1.99 21.78 -10.04
CA GLU A 350 -1.31 22.63 -9.05
C GLU A 350 -2.16 22.87 -7.79
N LEU A 351 -3.47 23.04 -7.93
CA LEU A 351 -4.39 23.13 -6.80
C LEU A 351 -4.49 21.82 -6.02
N SER A 352 -4.53 20.68 -6.74
CA SER A 352 -4.58 19.36 -6.14
C SER A 352 -3.25 18.96 -5.51
N PHE A 353 -2.14 19.22 -6.18
CA PHE A 353 -0.80 18.82 -5.71
C PHE A 353 -0.21 19.73 -4.67
N GLY A 354 -0.77 20.92 -4.51
CA GLY A 354 -0.13 21.96 -3.71
C GLY A 354 1.33 22.15 -4.10
N THR A 355 1.87 23.31 -3.88
CA THR A 355 3.30 23.53 -4.04
C THR A 355 4.09 22.34 -3.51
N PHE A 356 5.11 21.89 -4.22
CA PHE A 356 5.96 20.74 -3.97
C PHE A 356 6.52 20.61 -2.54
N GLU A 357 6.27 21.56 -1.68
CA GLU A 357 6.88 21.67 -0.38
C GLU A 357 6.11 20.97 0.74
N TYR A 358 4.76 20.88 0.67
CA TYR A 358 3.99 20.34 1.80
C TYR A 358 2.71 19.59 1.39
N PRO A 359 2.68 18.27 1.47
CA PRO A 359 1.46 17.48 1.25
C PRO A 359 0.56 17.43 2.51
N HIS A 360 0.49 18.49 3.32
CA HIS A 360 -0.17 18.41 4.62
C HIS A 360 -1.64 18.84 4.53
N PRO A 361 -2.62 17.92 4.58
CA PRO A 361 -4.05 18.30 4.61
C PRO A 361 -4.44 19.14 5.81
N GLY A 362 -3.69 19.04 6.91
CA GLY A 362 -3.99 19.75 8.15
C GLY A 362 -3.42 21.16 8.28
N TRP A 363 -2.42 21.55 7.50
CA TRP A 363 -1.75 22.84 7.64
C TRP A 363 -2.60 24.03 7.18
N TYR A 364 -3.66 23.78 6.41
CA TYR A 364 -4.51 24.81 5.82
C TYR A 364 -5.75 25.15 6.64
N ILE A 365 -5.96 24.47 7.75
CA ILE A 365 -7.12 24.73 8.65
C ILE A 365 -6.81 25.89 9.62
N ASN A 366 -5.53 26.25 9.79
CA ASN A 366 -5.12 27.23 10.80
C ASN A 366 -5.27 28.71 10.40
N ASP A 367 -5.40 29.04 9.10
CA ASP A 367 -5.44 30.45 8.66
C ASP A 367 -6.84 31.05 8.49
N GLY A 368 -7.89 30.38 8.96
CA GLY A 368 -9.19 30.96 9.29
C GLY A 368 -10.07 31.49 8.15
N GLY A 369 -9.71 31.29 6.89
CA GLY A 369 -10.52 31.73 5.75
C GLY A 369 -11.23 30.57 5.03
N VAL A 370 -12.47 30.80 4.56
CA VAL A 370 -13.25 29.80 3.78
C VAL A 370 -12.46 29.28 2.56
N LYS A 371 -11.61 30.12 1.95
CA LYS A 371 -10.75 29.72 0.83
C LYS A 371 -9.69 28.70 1.26
N ASP A 372 -9.16 28.79 2.45
CA ASP A 372 -8.11 27.90 2.95
C ASP A 372 -8.68 26.58 3.45
N ILE A 373 -9.91 26.62 4.01
CA ILE A 373 -10.69 25.39 4.30
C ILE A 373 -10.98 24.63 2.99
N LEU A 374 -11.42 25.33 1.95
CA LEU A 374 -11.67 24.70 0.64
C LEU A 374 -10.40 24.12 0.01
N LYS A 375 -9.27 24.84 0.08
CA LYS A 375 -7.97 24.32 -0.36
C LYS A 375 -7.55 23.09 0.46
N GLY A 376 -7.74 23.10 1.77
CA GLY A 376 -7.44 21.97 2.65
C GLY A 376 -8.30 20.75 2.32
N VAL A 377 -9.59 20.93 2.10
CA VAL A 377 -10.52 19.87 1.66
C VAL A 377 -10.12 19.34 0.29
N PHE A 378 -9.82 20.21 -0.69
CA PHE A 378 -9.39 19.79 -2.03
C PHE A 378 -8.08 19.01 -2.00
N ARG A 379 -7.10 19.45 -1.21
CA ARG A 379 -5.82 18.76 -1.06
C ARG A 379 -5.91 17.47 -0.28
N SER A 380 -6.87 17.35 0.65
CA SER A 380 -7.15 16.07 1.32
C SER A 380 -7.86 15.10 0.39
N PHE A 381 -8.53 15.59 -0.64
CA PHE A 381 -9.26 14.79 -1.61
C PHE A 381 -8.36 14.25 -2.74
N ASP A 382 -7.15 14.76 -2.92
CA ASP A 382 -6.19 14.30 -3.95
C ASP A 382 -5.86 12.82 -3.80
N VAL A 383 -5.77 12.33 -2.56
CA VAL A 383 -5.54 10.92 -2.22
C VAL A 383 -6.62 10.00 -2.80
N PHE A 384 -7.83 10.52 -3.09
CA PHE A 384 -8.92 9.81 -3.74
C PHE A 384 -9.07 10.19 -5.21
N LEU A 385 -8.82 11.45 -5.57
CA LEU A 385 -9.01 11.97 -6.93
C LEU A 385 -8.21 11.15 -7.96
N TRP A 386 -6.94 10.93 -7.69
CA TRP A 386 -6.07 10.21 -8.62
C TRP A 386 -6.37 8.71 -8.70
N PRO A 387 -6.61 7.99 -7.60
CA PRO A 387 -7.15 6.64 -7.67
C PRO A 387 -8.46 6.56 -8.44
N LEU A 388 -9.41 7.48 -8.23
CA LEU A 388 -10.66 7.49 -8.98
C LEU A 388 -10.44 7.70 -10.48
N ALA A 389 -9.51 8.59 -10.86
CA ALA A 389 -9.21 8.90 -12.26
C ALA A 389 -8.49 7.76 -13.00
N PHE A 390 -7.52 7.10 -12.35
CA PHE A 390 -6.67 6.11 -13.02
C PHE A 390 -7.09 4.67 -12.75
N VAL A 391 -7.64 4.37 -11.57
CA VAL A 391 -7.82 2.99 -11.10
C VAL A 391 -9.26 2.53 -11.24
N LEU A 392 -10.26 3.39 -10.97
CA LEU A 392 -11.66 2.94 -10.88
C LEU A 392 -12.17 2.28 -12.17
N ALA A 393 -12.03 2.95 -13.30
CA ALA A 393 -12.59 2.45 -14.57
C ALA A 393 -11.92 1.13 -15.04
N PRO A 394 -10.57 0.98 -15.05
CA PRO A 394 -9.94 -0.29 -15.36
C PRO A 394 -10.36 -1.41 -14.41
N THR A 395 -10.46 -1.14 -13.10
CA THR A 395 -10.79 -2.16 -12.11
C THR A 395 -12.25 -2.61 -12.16
N VAL A 396 -13.18 -1.75 -12.60
CA VAL A 396 -14.55 -2.15 -12.93
C VAL A 396 -14.54 -3.21 -14.05
N LEU A 397 -13.74 -3.00 -15.09
CA LEU A 397 -13.60 -3.98 -16.18
C LEU A 397 -12.89 -5.27 -15.72
N MET A 398 -11.87 -5.16 -14.85
CA MET A 398 -11.20 -6.32 -14.25
C MET A 398 -12.17 -7.11 -13.37
N GLY A 399 -12.99 -6.43 -12.57
CA GLY A 399 -14.02 -7.05 -11.74
C GLY A 399 -15.09 -7.79 -12.55
N ALA A 400 -15.44 -7.28 -13.73
CA ALA A 400 -16.32 -7.95 -14.68
C ALA A 400 -15.68 -9.19 -15.34
N SER A 401 -14.37 -9.21 -15.46
CA SER A 401 -13.60 -10.26 -16.14
C SER A 401 -13.62 -11.59 -15.36
N PHE A 402 -13.50 -11.56 -14.03
CA PHE A 402 -13.41 -12.78 -13.21
C PHE A 402 -14.66 -13.68 -13.31
N PRO A 403 -15.90 -13.19 -13.10
CA PRO A 403 -17.10 -14.02 -13.31
C PRO A 403 -17.22 -14.56 -14.73
N THR A 404 -16.81 -13.75 -15.72
CA THR A 404 -16.87 -14.13 -17.13
C THR A 404 -15.93 -15.30 -17.42
N VAL A 405 -14.68 -15.25 -16.99
CA VAL A 405 -13.70 -16.33 -17.22
C VAL A 405 -14.04 -17.59 -16.42
N ALA A 406 -14.56 -17.45 -15.21
CA ALA A 406 -15.05 -18.57 -14.42
C ALA A 406 -16.20 -19.29 -15.14
N ALA A 407 -17.08 -18.54 -15.79
CA ALA A 407 -18.18 -19.10 -16.60
C ALA A 407 -17.66 -19.80 -17.87
N VAL A 408 -16.63 -19.25 -18.55
CA VAL A 408 -15.97 -19.91 -19.70
C VAL A 408 -15.31 -21.22 -19.32
N ALA A 409 -14.65 -21.26 -18.16
CA ALA A 409 -13.95 -22.43 -17.68
C ALA A 409 -14.90 -23.56 -17.23
N LEU A 410 -16.17 -23.27 -16.99
CA LEU A 410 -17.15 -24.21 -16.49
C LEU A 410 -17.71 -25.12 -17.61
N VAL A 411 -17.00 -26.19 -17.91
CA VAL A 411 -17.40 -27.18 -18.95
C VAL A 411 -18.37 -28.24 -18.41
N GLU A 412 -18.21 -28.66 -17.15
CA GLU A 412 -19.04 -29.69 -16.52
C GLU A 412 -19.77 -29.16 -15.29
N LYS A 413 -21.11 -29.24 -15.30
CA LYS A 413 -21.97 -28.79 -14.17
C LYS A 413 -21.65 -29.49 -12.85
N ASP A 414 -21.20 -30.73 -12.88
CA ASP A 414 -20.94 -31.54 -11.68
C ASP A 414 -19.61 -31.21 -10.99
N ARG A 415 -18.67 -30.51 -11.68
CA ARG A 415 -17.34 -30.16 -11.18
C ARG A 415 -17.14 -28.65 -10.92
N GLN A 416 -18.22 -27.96 -10.63
CA GLN A 416 -18.22 -26.49 -10.46
C GLN A 416 -17.17 -26.01 -9.44
N GLY A 417 -17.10 -26.63 -8.27
CA GLY A 417 -16.17 -26.25 -7.22
C GLY A 417 -14.69 -26.43 -7.62
N LYS A 418 -14.37 -27.54 -8.30
CA LYS A 418 -13.01 -27.80 -8.79
C LYS A 418 -12.59 -26.79 -9.85
N THR A 419 -13.47 -26.49 -10.80
CA THR A 419 -13.18 -25.54 -11.90
C THR A 419 -12.93 -24.14 -11.37
N VAL A 420 -13.82 -23.64 -10.49
CA VAL A 420 -13.63 -22.32 -9.85
C VAL A 420 -12.35 -22.30 -9.01
N GLY A 421 -12.04 -23.38 -8.29
CA GLY A 421 -10.82 -23.52 -7.52
C GLY A 421 -9.56 -23.41 -8.39
N ILE A 422 -9.53 -24.06 -9.56
CA ILE A 422 -8.40 -23.99 -10.49
C ILE A 422 -8.27 -22.58 -11.10
N VAL A 423 -9.38 -22.00 -11.56
CA VAL A 423 -9.38 -20.63 -12.10
C VAL A 423 -8.88 -19.64 -11.06
N TYR A 424 -9.38 -19.73 -9.84
CA TYR A 424 -8.97 -18.85 -8.76
C TYR A 424 -7.48 -19.05 -8.41
N PHE A 425 -7.01 -20.29 -8.33
CA PHE A 425 -5.61 -20.61 -8.08
C PHE A 425 -4.68 -20.03 -9.15
N LEU A 426 -5.00 -20.23 -10.44
CA LEU A 426 -4.20 -19.70 -11.55
C LEU A 426 -4.19 -18.18 -11.57
N THR A 427 -5.33 -17.54 -11.26
CA THR A 427 -5.39 -16.08 -11.08
C THR A 427 -4.42 -15.63 -9.99
N ILE A 428 -4.40 -16.34 -8.85
CA ILE A 428 -3.54 -15.99 -7.72
C ILE A 428 -2.05 -16.24 -7.99
N VAL A 429 -1.71 -17.33 -8.67
CA VAL A 429 -0.33 -17.55 -9.12
C VAL A 429 0.10 -16.42 -10.06
N GLY A 430 -0.77 -16.04 -11.01
CA GLY A 430 -0.56 -14.88 -11.86
C GLY A 430 -0.37 -13.59 -11.06
N ASN A 431 -1.26 -13.31 -10.12
CA ASN A 431 -1.19 -12.15 -9.22
C ASN A 431 0.14 -12.10 -8.44
N THR A 432 0.54 -13.20 -7.82
CA THR A 432 1.77 -13.30 -7.03
C THR A 432 3.00 -13.03 -7.88
N LEU A 433 3.09 -13.67 -9.04
CA LEU A 433 4.19 -13.45 -9.98
C LEU A 433 4.13 -12.04 -10.59
N GLY A 434 2.93 -11.52 -10.87
CA GLY A 434 2.72 -10.14 -11.31
C GLY A 434 3.26 -9.12 -10.31
N GLY A 435 2.98 -9.30 -9.02
CA GLY A 435 3.50 -8.44 -7.96
C GLY A 435 5.02 -8.48 -7.85
N ILE A 436 5.59 -9.69 -7.80
CA ILE A 436 7.04 -9.88 -7.67
C ILE A 436 7.77 -9.36 -8.92
N LEU A 437 7.39 -9.83 -10.10
CA LEU A 437 8.11 -9.46 -11.33
C LEU A 437 7.94 -7.98 -11.66
N THR A 438 6.76 -7.40 -11.46
CA THR A 438 6.57 -5.96 -11.70
C THR A 438 7.39 -5.13 -10.73
N GLY A 439 7.35 -5.42 -9.43
CA GLY A 439 8.05 -4.62 -8.41
C GLY A 439 9.58 -4.74 -8.48
N PHE A 440 10.10 -5.95 -8.73
CA PHE A 440 11.54 -6.23 -8.64
C PHE A 440 12.28 -6.25 -9.98
N VAL A 441 11.56 -6.49 -11.08
CA VAL A 441 12.18 -6.65 -12.40
C VAL A 441 11.69 -5.58 -13.36
N LEU A 442 10.39 -5.51 -13.64
CA LEU A 442 9.90 -4.66 -14.72
C LEU A 442 10.11 -3.17 -14.40
N LEU A 443 9.64 -2.69 -13.25
CA LEU A 443 9.79 -1.28 -12.88
C LEU A 443 11.27 -0.84 -12.75
N PRO A 444 12.16 -1.59 -12.07
CA PRO A 444 13.56 -1.17 -11.95
C PRO A 444 14.34 -1.18 -13.27
N PHE A 445 14.06 -2.13 -14.17
CA PHE A 445 14.83 -2.28 -15.42
C PHE A 445 14.21 -1.53 -16.59
N LEU A 446 12.89 -1.63 -16.77
CA LEU A 446 12.18 -0.99 -17.88
C LEU A 446 11.71 0.42 -17.54
N GLY A 447 11.43 0.70 -16.29
CA GLY A 447 10.75 1.91 -15.83
C GLY A 447 9.22 1.79 -15.93
N THR A 448 8.55 2.76 -15.33
CA THR A 448 7.09 2.78 -15.24
C THR A 448 6.43 2.87 -16.61
N GLU A 449 6.87 3.79 -17.47
CA GLU A 449 6.25 4.05 -18.76
C GLU A 449 6.31 2.82 -19.67
N LEU A 450 7.47 2.18 -19.80
CA LEU A 450 7.61 1.01 -20.66
C LEU A 450 6.88 -0.20 -20.08
N THR A 451 6.86 -0.36 -18.75
CA THR A 451 6.11 -1.43 -18.08
C THR A 451 4.61 -1.30 -18.34
N VAL A 452 4.05 -0.10 -18.18
CA VAL A 452 2.62 0.16 -18.49
C VAL A 452 2.34 -0.06 -19.96
N THR A 453 3.23 0.43 -20.84
CA THR A 453 3.12 0.22 -22.30
C THR A 453 3.04 -1.29 -22.63
N LEU A 454 3.91 -2.10 -22.03
CA LEU A 454 3.89 -3.55 -22.20
C LEU A 454 2.56 -4.16 -21.76
N PHE A 455 2.04 -3.76 -20.60
CA PHE A 455 0.75 -4.26 -20.09
C PHE A 455 -0.42 -3.85 -20.98
N ILE A 456 -0.44 -2.60 -21.45
CA ILE A 456 -1.44 -2.11 -22.41
C ILE A 456 -1.37 -2.93 -23.71
N MET A 457 -0.16 -3.17 -24.24
CA MET A 457 0.02 -3.97 -25.46
C MET A 457 -0.47 -5.40 -25.31
N ILE A 458 -0.22 -6.05 -24.17
CA ILE A 458 -0.74 -7.39 -23.88
C ILE A 458 -2.29 -7.34 -23.82
N GLY A 459 -2.87 -6.34 -23.14
CA GLY A 459 -4.33 -6.14 -23.10
C GLY A 459 -4.92 -5.98 -24.52
N ILE A 460 -4.33 -5.14 -25.34
CA ILE A 460 -4.76 -4.94 -26.74
C ILE A 460 -4.64 -6.22 -27.57
N ALA A 461 -3.59 -7.03 -27.33
CA ALA A 461 -3.38 -8.31 -28.01
C ALA A 461 -4.49 -9.33 -27.73
N PHE A 462 -5.17 -9.27 -26.57
CA PHE A 462 -6.37 -10.07 -26.30
C PHE A 462 -7.49 -9.81 -27.33
N GLY A 463 -7.54 -8.62 -27.93
CA GLY A 463 -8.46 -8.31 -29.02
C GLY A 463 -8.35 -9.27 -30.21
N MET A 464 -7.17 -9.85 -30.46
CA MET A 464 -6.98 -10.87 -31.51
C MET A 464 -7.67 -12.19 -31.16
N GLY A 465 -7.74 -12.54 -29.87
CA GLY A 465 -8.39 -13.76 -29.38
C GLY A 465 -9.90 -13.84 -29.67
N VAL A 466 -10.55 -12.70 -29.87
CA VAL A 466 -11.97 -12.61 -30.26
C VAL A 466 -12.29 -13.43 -31.51
N ARG A 467 -11.30 -13.76 -32.32
CA ARG A 467 -11.44 -14.42 -33.60
C ARG A 467 -11.72 -15.93 -33.55
N GLN A 468 -11.19 -16.66 -32.58
CA GLN A 468 -11.17 -18.12 -32.62
C GLN A 468 -12.58 -18.77 -32.58
N PHE A 469 -13.59 -18.03 -32.21
CA PHE A 469 -14.91 -18.59 -31.91
C PHE A 469 -16.10 -17.79 -32.48
N GLY A 470 -16.07 -17.39 -33.76
CA GLY A 470 -17.34 -17.28 -34.41
C GLY A 470 -17.88 -16.00 -35.03
N ASP A 471 -17.07 -15.06 -35.49
CA ASP A 471 -17.58 -13.99 -36.38
C ASP A 471 -16.75 -13.85 -37.65
N ARG A 472 -17.40 -14.13 -38.80
CA ARG A 472 -16.80 -13.97 -40.14
C ARG A 472 -16.79 -12.53 -40.66
N THR A 473 -17.12 -11.54 -39.85
CA THR A 473 -17.38 -10.16 -40.30
C THR A 473 -16.15 -9.34 -40.65
N LEU A 474 -14.96 -9.69 -40.17
CA LEU A 474 -13.69 -9.06 -40.57
C LEU A 474 -12.66 -10.13 -40.96
N SER A 475 -11.98 -9.92 -42.09
CA SER A 475 -10.91 -10.80 -42.55
C SER A 475 -9.70 -10.80 -41.57
N ILE A 476 -9.01 -11.92 -41.47
CA ILE A 476 -7.82 -12.10 -40.60
C ILE A 476 -6.78 -10.98 -40.77
N PRO A 477 -6.39 -10.61 -42.00
CA PRO A 477 -5.35 -9.61 -42.21
C PRO A 477 -5.78 -8.23 -41.73
N LEU A 478 -7.06 -7.88 -41.80
CA LEU A 478 -7.53 -6.56 -41.37
C LEU A 478 -7.52 -6.42 -39.84
N ARG A 479 -7.84 -7.47 -39.11
CA ARG A 479 -7.76 -7.44 -37.64
C ARG A 479 -6.31 -7.43 -37.12
N ALA A 480 -5.45 -8.24 -37.73
CA ALA A 480 -4.03 -8.20 -37.44
C ALA A 480 -3.46 -6.82 -37.72
N ALA A 481 -3.81 -6.24 -38.88
CA ALA A 481 -3.38 -4.90 -39.27
C ALA A 481 -3.88 -3.83 -38.27
N THR A 482 -5.17 -3.87 -37.88
CA THR A 482 -5.71 -2.92 -36.88
C THR A 482 -5.03 -3.09 -35.49
N THR A 483 -4.79 -4.30 -35.05
CA THR A 483 -4.09 -4.54 -33.78
C THR A 483 -2.64 -4.04 -33.85
N ILE A 484 -1.92 -4.32 -34.96
CA ILE A 484 -0.56 -3.83 -35.17
C ILE A 484 -0.53 -2.30 -35.19
N VAL A 485 -1.45 -1.65 -35.91
CA VAL A 485 -1.57 -0.18 -35.94
C VAL A 485 -1.81 0.39 -34.53
N LEU A 486 -2.69 -0.24 -33.75
CA LEU A 486 -2.93 0.17 -32.34
C LEU A 486 -1.67 -0.02 -31.48
N LEU A 487 -0.96 -1.13 -31.62
CA LEU A 487 0.27 -1.39 -30.87
C LEU A 487 1.38 -0.38 -31.25
N ILE A 488 1.53 -0.07 -32.54
CA ILE A 488 2.46 0.97 -32.99
C ILE A 488 2.01 2.35 -32.48
N GLY A 489 0.72 2.66 -32.56
CA GLY A 489 0.15 3.90 -32.02
C GLY A 489 0.45 4.08 -30.53
N VAL A 490 0.23 3.05 -29.71
CA VAL A 490 0.57 3.07 -28.29
C VAL A 490 2.07 3.27 -28.09
N GLY A 491 2.91 2.51 -28.77
CA GLY A 491 4.37 2.58 -28.62
C GLY A 491 4.99 3.90 -29.05
N THR A 492 4.35 4.63 -29.99
CA THR A 492 4.85 5.91 -30.48
C THR A 492 4.29 7.12 -29.74
N THR A 493 3.10 7.02 -29.16
CA THR A 493 2.42 8.15 -28.50
C THR A 493 2.60 8.16 -26.99
N PHE A 494 2.93 7.01 -26.39
CA PHE A 494 3.11 6.93 -24.94
C PHE A 494 4.41 7.63 -24.49
N PRO A 495 4.43 8.30 -23.33
CA PRO A 495 5.61 9.00 -22.82
C PRO A 495 6.85 8.10 -22.75
N ARG A 496 8.01 8.67 -23.03
CA ARG A 496 9.30 8.01 -22.84
C ARG A 496 9.69 7.97 -21.38
N LYS A 497 10.70 7.18 -21.06
CA LYS A 497 11.19 6.99 -19.69
C LYS A 497 11.51 8.34 -19.02
N GLY A 498 10.84 8.63 -17.93
CA GLY A 498 10.99 9.85 -17.12
C GLY A 498 10.10 11.03 -17.56
N GLU A 499 9.54 11.06 -18.78
CA GLU A 499 8.71 12.17 -19.25
C GLU A 499 7.40 12.31 -18.46
N LEU A 500 6.81 11.19 -18.03
CA LEU A 500 5.63 11.22 -17.18
C LEU A 500 5.92 11.88 -15.84
N TYR A 501 7.05 11.55 -15.24
CA TYR A 501 7.47 12.13 -13.97
C TYR A 501 7.95 13.58 -14.11
N GLU A 502 8.59 13.93 -15.20
CA GLU A 502 8.98 15.31 -15.51
C GLU A 502 7.74 16.22 -15.51
N ILE A 503 6.65 15.79 -16.15
CA ILE A 503 5.41 16.56 -16.18
C ILE A 503 4.76 16.66 -14.79
N MET A 504 4.81 15.60 -14.00
CA MET A 504 4.33 15.63 -12.62
C MET A 504 5.08 16.63 -11.75
N HIS A 505 6.34 16.94 -12.09
CA HIS A 505 7.20 17.89 -11.37
C HIS A 505 7.40 19.22 -12.12
N SER A 506 6.67 19.48 -13.18
CA SER A 506 6.90 20.59 -14.13
C SER A 506 6.95 21.99 -13.53
N SER A 507 6.27 22.19 -12.37
CA SER A 507 6.33 23.47 -11.66
C SER A 507 7.65 23.72 -10.91
N ALA A 508 8.39 22.65 -10.59
CA ALA A 508 9.62 22.72 -9.79
C ALA A 508 10.88 23.00 -10.61
N GLY A 509 10.85 22.68 -11.91
CA GLY A 509 12.07 22.55 -12.72
C GLY A 509 12.17 23.47 -13.94
N LYS A 510 11.34 24.53 -14.08
CA LYS A 510 11.46 25.44 -15.23
C LYS A 510 12.90 25.99 -15.36
N ASN A 511 13.59 25.64 -16.46
CA ASN A 511 14.96 26.04 -16.79
C ASN A 511 16.08 25.39 -15.95
N LEU A 512 15.86 24.22 -15.37
CA LEU A 512 16.89 23.43 -14.69
C LEU A 512 17.15 22.14 -15.46
N ASP A 513 18.42 21.70 -15.46
CA ASP A 513 18.76 20.35 -15.88
C ASP A 513 18.29 19.35 -14.84
N PHE A 514 17.91 18.15 -15.26
CA PHE A 514 17.49 17.11 -14.31
C PHE A 514 18.14 15.77 -14.61
N VAL A 515 18.33 15.01 -13.55
CA VAL A 515 18.70 13.58 -13.58
C VAL A 515 17.56 12.78 -13.02
N PHE A 516 17.04 11.82 -13.79
CA PHE A 516 15.97 10.92 -13.37
C PHE A 516 16.50 9.49 -13.24
N GLU A 517 16.14 8.85 -12.15
CA GLU A 517 16.40 7.43 -11.88
C GLU A 517 15.15 6.76 -11.33
N GLU A 518 14.94 5.54 -11.78
CA GLU A 518 13.91 4.66 -11.26
C GLU A 518 14.53 3.34 -10.80
N GLY A 519 14.14 2.87 -9.62
CA GLY A 519 14.67 1.66 -9.04
C GLY A 519 13.63 0.92 -8.22
N VAL A 520 14.08 -0.11 -7.51
CA VAL A 520 13.23 -0.88 -6.59
C VAL A 520 12.68 0.04 -5.48
N ASP A 521 13.51 0.98 -5.03
CA ASP A 521 13.21 1.91 -3.92
C ASP A 521 12.27 3.05 -4.32
N GLY A 522 11.89 3.14 -5.60
CA GLY A 522 11.01 4.17 -6.11
C GLY A 522 11.64 5.02 -7.20
N THR A 523 11.15 6.26 -7.33
CA THR A 523 11.60 7.25 -8.31
C THR A 523 12.40 8.34 -7.63
N VAL A 524 13.47 8.78 -8.26
CA VAL A 524 14.27 9.93 -7.83
C VAL A 524 14.45 10.87 -9.00
N MET A 525 14.10 12.13 -8.79
CA MET A 525 14.34 13.21 -9.73
C MET A 525 15.15 14.32 -9.06
N THR A 526 16.29 14.65 -9.62
CA THR A 526 17.17 15.69 -9.10
C THR A 526 17.29 16.78 -10.14
N TYR A 527 16.79 17.96 -9.85
CA TYR A 527 17.01 19.17 -10.60
C TYR A 527 18.31 19.83 -10.13
N HIS A 528 19.15 20.26 -11.06
CA HIS A 528 20.41 20.91 -10.71
C HIS A 528 20.78 22.01 -11.72
N ARG A 529 21.37 23.07 -11.19
CA ARG A 529 22.01 24.14 -12.00
C ARG A 529 23.12 24.76 -11.15
N ASN A 530 24.38 24.52 -11.55
CA ASN A 530 25.54 24.87 -10.76
C ASN A 530 25.45 24.19 -9.36
N GLU A 531 25.52 24.97 -8.27
CA GLU A 531 25.41 24.48 -6.91
C GLU A 531 23.97 24.35 -6.38
N ARG A 532 22.99 24.84 -7.15
CA ARG A 532 21.58 24.70 -6.75
C ARG A 532 21.06 23.32 -7.15
N VAL A 533 20.55 22.60 -6.18
CA VAL A 533 20.02 21.26 -6.35
C VAL A 533 18.67 21.15 -5.63
N ARG A 534 17.73 20.43 -6.22
CA ARG A 534 16.50 19.98 -5.56
C ARG A 534 16.29 18.51 -5.81
N ASN A 535 16.10 17.74 -4.75
CA ASN A 535 15.83 16.31 -4.81
C ASN A 535 14.34 16.04 -4.55
N PHE A 536 13.77 15.20 -5.40
CA PHE A 536 12.43 14.65 -5.22
C PHE A 536 12.53 13.13 -5.15
N ILE A 537 12.04 12.55 -4.07
CA ILE A 537 11.98 11.11 -3.87
C ILE A 537 10.51 10.73 -3.77
N ASN A 538 10.04 9.88 -4.68
CA ASN A 538 8.63 9.49 -4.78
C ASN A 538 7.67 10.70 -4.76
N GLY A 539 8.03 11.77 -5.49
CA GLY A 539 7.24 13.00 -5.62
C GLY A 539 7.38 14.01 -4.50
N ALA A 540 7.97 13.65 -3.37
CA ALA A 540 8.17 14.56 -2.25
C ALA A 540 9.54 15.25 -2.34
N ALA A 541 9.58 16.54 -2.01
CA ALA A 541 10.82 17.29 -1.92
C ALA A 541 11.61 16.89 -0.66
N HIS A 542 12.84 16.45 -0.86
CA HIS A 542 13.76 16.09 0.21
C HIS A 542 14.95 17.08 0.25
N GLY A 543 14.61 18.35 0.48
CA GLY A 543 15.56 19.43 0.60
C GLY A 543 16.08 19.99 -0.73
N GLY A 544 16.87 21.06 -0.61
CA GLY A 544 17.55 21.75 -1.70
C GLY A 544 18.93 22.21 -1.28
N ARG A 545 19.76 22.60 -2.25
CA ARG A 545 21.03 23.28 -2.02
C ARG A 545 20.97 24.69 -2.59
N PRO A 546 21.57 25.67 -1.89
CA PRO A 546 22.13 25.56 -0.53
C PRO A 546 21.05 25.25 0.50
N GLY A 547 21.33 24.28 1.40
CA GLY A 547 20.43 23.87 2.48
C GLY A 547 20.81 24.55 3.79
N TYR A 548 20.48 25.83 3.95
CA TYR A 548 20.90 26.62 5.10
C TYR A 548 20.40 26.08 6.44
N ASN A 549 19.18 25.51 6.46
CA ASN A 549 18.63 24.80 7.61
C ASN A 549 19.50 23.58 7.99
N PHE A 550 19.88 22.73 7.02
CA PHE A 550 20.69 21.52 7.25
C PHE A 550 22.11 21.86 7.68
N TYR A 551 22.70 22.96 7.14
CA TYR A 551 23.98 23.48 7.63
C TYR A 551 23.85 23.95 9.08
N CYS A 552 22.79 24.64 9.44
CA CYS A 552 22.53 25.09 10.80
C CYS A 552 22.40 23.91 11.76
N GLU A 553 21.62 22.91 11.44
CA GLU A 553 21.44 21.69 12.23
C GLU A 553 22.77 21.00 12.52
N ALA A 554 23.58 20.79 11.48
CA ALA A 554 24.88 20.16 11.63
C ALA A 554 25.83 21.02 12.49
N ILE A 555 25.91 22.33 12.25
CA ILE A 555 26.79 23.24 13.01
C ILE A 555 26.39 23.28 14.49
N GLU A 556 25.09 23.40 14.79
CA GLU A 556 24.60 23.47 16.16
C GLU A 556 24.81 22.14 16.90
N ALA A 557 24.62 20.99 16.25
CA ALA A 557 24.87 19.67 16.82
C ALA A 557 26.36 19.43 17.05
N MET A 558 27.23 19.67 16.05
CA MET A 558 28.68 19.53 16.15
C MET A 558 29.27 20.42 17.25
N SER A 559 28.70 21.63 17.42
CA SER A 559 29.16 22.58 18.44
C SER A 559 28.86 22.14 19.88
N ARG A 560 27.92 21.19 20.05
CA ARG A 560 27.52 20.65 21.36
C ARG A 560 28.06 19.25 21.63
N THR A 561 28.70 18.64 20.65
CA THR A 561 29.34 17.33 20.78
C THR A 561 30.74 17.53 21.37
N PRO A 562 31.04 17.05 22.57
CA PRO A 562 32.36 17.32 23.19
C PRO A 562 33.51 16.70 22.41
N ASN A 563 33.48 15.42 22.16
CA ASN A 563 34.35 14.70 21.25
C ASN A 563 33.65 14.54 19.93
N LEU A 564 34.27 14.81 18.83
CA LEU A 564 33.63 14.77 17.51
C LEU A 564 34.54 14.01 16.53
N GLU A 565 34.77 12.73 16.84
CA GLU A 565 35.62 11.88 15.99
C GLU A 565 34.79 11.02 15.07
N SER A 566 33.62 10.53 15.55
CA SER A 566 32.72 9.61 14.82
C SER A 566 31.31 10.16 14.70
N ALA A 567 30.75 10.09 13.51
CA ALA A 567 29.36 10.51 13.25
C ALA A 567 28.57 9.44 12.50
N LEU A 568 27.32 9.22 12.90
CA LEU A 568 26.33 8.47 12.15
C LEU A 568 25.33 9.44 11.53
N VAL A 569 25.24 9.46 10.21
CA VAL A 569 24.28 10.25 9.45
C VAL A 569 23.20 9.31 8.89
N ILE A 570 21.96 9.50 9.32
CA ILE A 570 20.79 8.75 8.87
C ILE A 570 20.05 9.57 7.82
N GLY A 571 20.12 9.10 6.57
CA GLY A 571 19.63 9.81 5.39
C GLY A 571 20.68 10.76 4.80
N TYR A 572 20.79 10.74 3.47
CA TYR A 572 21.76 11.59 2.76
C TYR A 572 21.14 12.92 2.32
N GLY A 573 19.88 12.88 1.89
CA GLY A 573 19.16 14.05 1.39
C GLY A 573 19.92 14.78 0.28
N THR A 574 20.32 16.04 0.54
CA THR A 574 21.15 16.86 -0.35
C THR A 574 22.62 16.87 0.05
N GLY A 575 23.02 16.04 1.00
CA GLY A 575 24.41 15.92 1.47
C GLY A 575 24.92 17.10 2.32
N SER A 576 24.06 18.05 2.70
CA SER A 576 24.47 19.26 3.41
C SER A 576 25.02 18.97 4.81
N ILE A 577 24.47 17.97 5.52
CA ILE A 577 24.99 17.54 6.83
C ILE A 577 26.36 16.90 6.65
N VAL A 578 26.51 15.97 5.69
CA VAL A 578 27.79 15.30 5.39
C VAL A 578 28.86 16.34 4.98
N GLU A 579 28.52 17.32 4.13
CA GLU A 579 29.41 18.41 3.76
C GLU A 579 29.92 19.20 4.97
N THR A 580 29.00 19.49 5.91
CA THR A 580 29.35 20.26 7.11
C THR A 580 30.30 19.46 8.02
N LEU A 581 30.06 18.17 8.17
CA LEU A 581 30.94 17.26 8.91
C LEU A 581 32.34 17.19 8.27
N LEU A 582 32.41 17.12 6.94
CA LEU A 582 33.67 17.06 6.18
C LEU A 582 34.51 18.35 6.28
N LYS A 583 33.88 19.50 6.62
CA LYS A 583 34.61 20.76 6.89
C LYS A 583 35.37 20.78 8.23
N SER A 584 35.17 19.78 9.10
CA SER A 584 35.85 19.67 10.37
C SER A 584 36.98 18.64 10.31
N ASP A 585 38.17 19.06 10.72
CA ASP A 585 39.33 18.16 10.85
C ASP A 585 39.21 17.23 12.08
N GLU A 586 38.33 17.55 13.01
CA GLU A 586 38.04 16.72 14.18
C GLU A 586 37.32 15.43 13.82
N VAL A 587 36.51 15.45 12.76
CA VAL A 587 35.75 14.29 12.28
C VAL A 587 36.65 13.34 11.50
N LYS A 588 36.85 12.15 12.04
CA LYS A 588 37.68 11.09 11.47
C LYS A 588 36.87 10.10 10.64
N GLU A 589 35.62 9.87 11.02
CA GLU A 589 34.77 8.90 10.38
C GLU A 589 33.29 9.37 10.34
N ILE A 590 32.67 9.16 9.18
CA ILE A 590 31.24 9.40 8.95
C ILE A 590 30.63 8.10 8.43
N VAL A 591 29.81 7.46 9.21
CA VAL A 591 28.97 6.35 8.73
C VAL A 591 27.69 6.95 8.18
N LEU A 592 27.48 6.85 6.88
CA LEU A 592 26.29 7.32 6.19
C LEU A 592 25.38 6.14 5.88
N VAL A 593 24.21 6.08 6.52
CA VAL A 593 23.19 5.05 6.25
C VAL A 593 22.08 5.67 5.42
N GLU A 594 21.92 5.18 4.19
CA GLU A 594 20.90 5.64 3.25
C GLU A 594 20.10 4.45 2.72
N ILE A 595 18.77 4.50 2.87
CA ILE A 595 17.88 3.41 2.45
C ILE A 595 17.69 3.37 0.93
N ASN A 596 17.77 4.53 0.27
CA ASN A 596 17.43 4.69 -1.13
C ASN A 596 18.67 4.57 -2.03
N ARG A 597 18.94 3.35 -2.51
CA ARG A 597 20.01 3.08 -3.47
C ARG A 597 19.87 3.91 -4.75
N THR A 598 18.62 4.14 -5.17
CA THR A 598 18.31 4.91 -6.39
C THR A 598 18.72 6.37 -6.23
N LEU A 599 18.56 6.98 -5.05
CA LEU A 599 19.04 8.31 -4.72
C LEU A 599 20.56 8.39 -4.89
N ILE A 600 21.31 7.47 -4.30
CA ILE A 600 22.76 7.46 -4.38
C ILE A 600 23.23 7.29 -5.82
N ARG A 601 22.60 6.42 -6.63
CA ARG A 601 22.94 6.28 -8.06
C ARG A 601 22.68 7.56 -8.84
N ASN A 602 21.57 8.24 -8.53
CA ASN A 602 21.19 9.49 -9.16
C ASN A 602 22.22 10.59 -8.84
N LEU A 603 22.53 10.79 -7.55
CA LEU A 603 23.43 11.84 -7.08
C LEU A 603 24.89 11.62 -7.50
N ARG A 604 25.37 10.39 -7.61
CA ARG A 604 26.71 10.10 -8.12
C ARG A 604 26.97 10.59 -9.54
N LYS A 605 25.94 10.88 -10.32
CA LYS A 605 26.07 11.48 -11.66
C LYS A 605 26.40 12.97 -11.62
N ILE A 606 26.26 13.59 -10.45
CA ILE A 606 26.56 15.01 -10.23
C ILE A 606 27.91 15.10 -9.49
N PRO A 607 28.92 15.76 -10.08
CA PRO A 607 30.32 15.76 -9.55
C PRO A 607 30.43 16.15 -8.08
N LEU A 608 29.64 17.14 -7.65
CA LEU A 608 29.61 17.61 -6.28
C LEU A 608 29.35 16.48 -5.26
N PHE A 609 28.33 15.69 -5.50
CA PHE A 609 27.96 14.58 -4.60
C PHE A 609 28.92 13.39 -4.74
N ALA A 610 29.42 13.14 -5.94
CA ALA A 610 30.41 12.09 -6.16
C ALA A 610 31.68 12.36 -5.35
N THR A 611 32.13 13.60 -5.27
CA THR A 611 33.31 14.00 -4.44
C THR A 611 33.07 13.72 -2.96
N MET A 612 31.93 14.13 -2.40
CA MET A 612 31.59 13.89 -1.00
C MET A 612 31.45 12.40 -0.66
N LEU A 613 30.77 11.64 -1.53
CA LEU A 613 30.56 10.20 -1.33
C LEU A 613 31.83 9.36 -1.49
N ASN A 614 32.87 9.90 -2.10
CA ASN A 614 34.19 9.26 -2.28
C ASN A 614 35.26 9.77 -1.27
N ASP A 615 34.89 10.68 -0.38
CA ASP A 615 35.84 11.09 0.71
C ASP A 615 36.17 9.86 1.58
N PRO A 616 37.45 9.60 1.88
CA PRO A 616 37.85 8.41 2.62
C PRO A 616 37.28 8.31 4.04
N ARG A 617 36.76 9.38 4.59
CA ARG A 617 36.10 9.42 5.90
C ARG A 617 34.64 8.97 5.81
N VAL A 618 34.04 8.92 4.61
CA VAL A 618 32.62 8.60 4.40
C VAL A 618 32.44 7.11 4.09
N HIS A 619 31.80 6.39 4.99
CA HIS A 619 31.45 4.98 4.84
C HIS A 619 29.96 4.85 4.53
N LEU A 620 29.63 4.75 3.25
CA LEU A 620 28.25 4.61 2.78
C LEU A 620 27.74 3.18 2.97
N ILE A 621 26.62 3.06 3.68
CA ILE A 621 25.87 1.81 3.89
C ILE A 621 24.48 1.98 3.28
N ILE A 622 24.13 1.13 2.32
CA ILE A 622 22.78 1.10 1.72
C ILE A 622 21.93 0.14 2.55
N ASP A 623 21.22 0.68 3.52
CA ASP A 623 20.39 -0.08 4.44
C ASP A 623 19.29 0.79 5.09
N ASP A 624 18.30 0.13 5.71
CA ASP A 624 17.39 0.77 6.67
C ASP A 624 18.18 1.11 7.96
N ALA A 625 18.08 2.36 8.41
CA ALA A 625 18.85 2.83 9.57
C ALA A 625 18.53 2.09 10.87
N ARG A 626 17.25 1.72 11.07
CA ARG A 626 16.81 0.94 12.22
C ARG A 626 17.40 -0.47 12.18
N ARG A 627 17.41 -1.10 11.00
CA ARG A 627 18.07 -2.40 10.79
C ARG A 627 19.57 -2.33 11.02
N TYR A 628 20.22 -1.28 10.54
CA TYR A 628 21.64 -1.04 10.80
C TYR A 628 21.93 -0.95 12.30
N LEU A 629 21.15 -0.16 13.04
CA LEU A 629 21.30 -0.03 14.49
C LEU A 629 21.03 -1.33 15.25
N PHE A 630 20.12 -2.17 14.81
CA PHE A 630 19.92 -3.50 15.40
C PHE A 630 21.10 -4.45 15.19
N ASN A 631 21.90 -4.24 14.14
CA ASN A 631 23.01 -5.12 13.76
C ASN A 631 24.39 -4.63 14.21
N THR A 632 24.50 -3.38 14.60
CA THR A 632 25.77 -2.80 15.02
C THR A 632 25.87 -2.73 16.55
N THR A 633 27.06 -2.89 17.07
CA THR A 633 27.38 -2.61 18.48
C THR A 633 28.14 -1.31 18.64
N ARG A 634 28.34 -0.57 17.55
CA ARG A 634 29.10 0.67 17.54
C ARG A 634 28.32 1.78 18.23
N GLN A 635 29.08 2.64 18.91
CA GLN A 635 28.59 3.90 19.47
C GLN A 635 29.23 5.07 18.69
N PHE A 636 28.55 6.21 18.71
CA PHE A 636 28.96 7.39 17.95
C PHE A 636 28.91 8.64 18.83
N ASP A 637 29.82 9.56 18.55
CA ASP A 637 29.85 10.86 19.22
C ASP A 637 28.67 11.74 18.80
N LEU A 638 28.27 11.64 17.53
CA LEU A 638 27.15 12.36 16.96
C LEU A 638 26.32 11.46 16.10
N ILE A 639 24.99 11.44 16.36
CA ILE A 639 24.01 10.80 15.46
C ILE A 639 23.06 11.89 14.95
N THR A 640 22.80 11.90 13.65
CA THR A 640 21.86 12.84 13.02
C THR A 640 20.78 12.10 12.25
N THR A 641 19.53 12.53 12.39
CA THR A 641 18.39 12.02 11.62
C THR A 641 17.64 13.18 10.97
N ASP A 642 17.77 13.27 9.65
CA ASP A 642 17.04 14.20 8.79
C ASP A 642 16.66 13.48 7.49
N ALA A 643 15.87 12.43 7.61
CA ALA A 643 15.58 11.51 6.51
C ALA A 643 14.24 11.75 5.84
N LEU A 644 13.19 12.02 6.62
CA LEU A 644 11.80 12.09 6.15
C LEU A 644 11.03 13.15 6.95
N TRP A 645 10.00 13.72 6.33
CA TRP A 645 8.98 14.46 7.06
C TRP A 645 8.19 13.50 7.98
N SER A 646 7.85 13.95 9.20
CA SER A 646 7.24 13.08 10.21
C SER A 646 5.84 12.54 9.85
N PHE A 647 5.18 13.17 8.88
CA PHE A 647 3.86 12.78 8.37
C PHE A 647 3.92 11.91 7.11
N MET A 648 5.10 11.55 6.61
CA MET A 648 5.24 10.63 5.49
C MET A 648 5.06 9.18 5.91
N SER A 649 4.69 8.37 4.95
CA SER A 649 4.55 6.93 5.13
C SER A 649 5.85 6.32 5.68
N TYR A 650 5.74 5.56 6.76
CA TYR A 650 6.83 4.91 7.50
C TYR A 650 7.78 5.85 8.28
N SER A 651 7.48 7.12 8.37
CA SER A 651 8.31 8.06 9.15
C SER A 651 8.38 7.67 10.64
N ASN A 652 7.31 7.07 11.17
CA ASN A 652 7.25 6.64 12.56
C ASN A 652 8.38 5.67 12.95
N ASN A 653 8.96 4.96 11.99
CA ASN A 653 10.13 4.10 12.23
C ASN A 653 11.37 4.87 12.68
N LEU A 654 11.47 6.19 12.35
CA LEU A 654 12.58 7.07 12.70
C LEU A 654 12.20 8.14 13.74
N TYR A 655 10.92 8.28 14.08
CA TYR A 655 10.44 9.34 14.96
C TYR A 655 9.62 8.82 16.17
N SER A 656 9.73 7.52 16.48
CA SER A 656 9.08 6.91 17.65
C SER A 656 9.97 6.93 18.89
N TYR A 657 9.34 6.83 20.05
CA TYR A 657 10.00 6.59 21.33
C TYR A 657 10.99 5.41 21.26
N ASP A 658 10.55 4.33 20.63
CA ASP A 658 11.32 3.08 20.53
C ASP A 658 12.57 3.27 19.67
N PHE A 659 12.48 4.05 18.58
CA PHE A 659 13.63 4.41 17.76
C PHE A 659 14.60 5.34 18.51
N PHE A 660 14.10 6.33 19.22
CA PHE A 660 14.95 7.23 20.00
C PHE A 660 15.68 6.50 21.12
N ARG A 661 15.06 5.50 21.75
CA ARG A 661 15.73 4.60 22.70
C ARG A 661 16.85 3.79 22.03
N LEU A 662 16.62 3.32 20.81
CA LEU A 662 17.63 2.61 20.03
C LEU A 662 18.81 3.54 19.67
N VAL A 663 18.54 4.77 19.26
CA VAL A 663 19.57 5.79 19.03
C VAL A 663 20.37 6.08 20.32
N GLN A 664 19.68 6.29 21.45
CA GLN A 664 20.31 6.54 22.75
C GLN A 664 21.30 5.44 23.13
N ALA A 665 20.98 4.17 22.86
CA ALA A 665 21.86 3.03 23.16
C ALA A 665 23.15 3.00 22.29
N HIS A 666 23.15 3.71 21.15
CA HIS A 666 24.28 3.79 20.22
C HIS A 666 25.03 5.13 20.29
N LEU A 667 24.70 5.98 21.24
CA LEU A 667 25.51 7.16 21.55
C LEU A 667 26.64 6.83 22.54
N GLU A 668 27.81 7.43 22.32
CA GLU A 668 28.84 7.48 23.33
C GLU A 668 28.30 8.15 24.61
N PRO A 669 28.91 7.95 25.80
CA PRO A 669 28.37 8.48 27.06
C PRO A 669 28.15 10.00 27.10
N ARG A 670 28.86 10.75 26.24
CA ARG A 670 28.67 12.19 26.04
C ARG A 670 28.25 12.53 24.62
N GLY A 671 27.76 11.55 23.90
CA GLY A 671 27.30 11.68 22.53
C GLY A 671 26.04 12.54 22.42
N VAL A 672 25.84 13.09 21.25
CA VAL A 672 24.75 14.01 20.95
C VAL A 672 23.90 13.45 19.80
N TYR A 673 22.60 13.57 19.95
CA TYR A 673 21.64 13.24 18.90
C TYR A 673 20.99 14.51 18.36
N MET A 674 20.94 14.67 17.05
CA MET A 674 20.19 15.72 16.38
C MET A 674 19.05 15.08 15.56
N ALA A 675 17.84 15.55 15.78
CA ALA A 675 16.66 15.13 15.04
C ALA A 675 15.95 16.33 14.40
N TRP A 676 15.67 16.21 13.12
CA TRP A 676 14.67 17.06 12.48
C TRP A 676 13.34 16.97 13.25
N GLN A 677 12.64 18.05 13.38
CA GLN A 677 11.28 18.10 13.88
C GLN A 677 10.43 18.97 12.95
N ASP A 678 9.25 18.51 12.65
CA ASP A 678 8.24 19.35 12.04
C ASP A 678 7.66 20.29 13.11
N GLU A 679 6.77 21.19 12.74
CA GLU A 679 6.11 22.12 13.68
C GLU A 679 5.26 21.42 14.78
N HIS A 680 5.25 20.06 14.79
CA HIS A 680 4.51 19.27 15.75
C HIS A 680 5.20 19.21 17.12
N LYS A 681 4.42 19.48 18.17
CA LYS A 681 4.87 19.37 19.55
C LYS A 681 5.11 17.93 20.04
N VAL A 682 4.66 16.94 19.27
CA VAL A 682 4.78 15.52 19.60
C VAL A 682 6.22 15.01 19.53
N LEU A 683 7.04 15.49 18.58
CA LEU A 683 8.42 15.03 18.44
C LEU A 683 9.32 15.55 19.58
N PRO A 684 9.33 16.83 19.92
CA PRO A 684 10.04 17.30 21.11
C PRO A 684 9.58 16.61 22.40
N LYS A 685 8.26 16.33 22.55
CA LYS A 685 7.72 15.55 23.66
C LYS A 685 8.34 14.17 23.74
N THR A 686 8.40 13.49 22.58
CA THR A 686 8.93 12.14 22.50
C THR A 686 10.42 12.10 22.81
N LEU A 687 11.20 13.04 22.27
CA LEU A 687 12.64 13.18 22.62
C LEU A 687 12.84 13.43 24.12
N ALA A 688 12.08 14.37 24.70
CA ALA A 688 12.15 14.69 26.11
C ALA A 688 11.71 13.56 27.04
N SER A 689 11.01 12.53 26.53
CA SER A 689 10.67 11.34 27.28
C SER A 689 11.73 10.23 27.22
N VAL A 690 12.75 10.38 26.37
CA VAL A 690 13.87 9.44 26.20
C VAL A 690 15.15 10.00 26.79
N PHE A 691 15.53 11.23 26.42
CA PHE A 691 16.79 11.86 26.80
C PHE A 691 16.64 12.73 28.04
N LEU A 692 17.70 12.79 28.84
CA LEU A 692 17.73 13.62 30.05
C LEU A 692 17.78 15.11 29.73
N ARG A 693 18.36 15.48 28.61
CA ARG A 693 18.54 16.88 28.18
C ARG A 693 18.13 17.01 26.73
N VAL A 694 17.22 17.93 26.45
CA VAL A 694 16.80 18.30 25.08
C VAL A 694 16.83 19.80 24.94
N GLN A 695 17.44 20.27 23.87
CA GLN A 695 17.43 21.67 23.43
C GLN A 695 16.62 21.76 22.15
N MET A 696 15.52 22.46 22.20
CA MET A 696 14.59 22.65 21.09
C MET A 696 14.94 23.92 20.32
N PHE A 697 15.06 23.79 19.02
CA PHE A 697 15.10 24.85 18.04
C PHE A 697 13.78 24.88 17.25
N GLN A 698 13.61 25.86 16.38
CA GLN A 698 12.36 26.00 15.64
C GLN A 698 12.03 24.76 14.77
N ILE A 699 13.03 24.18 14.10
CA ILE A 699 12.84 23.09 13.11
C ILE A 699 13.59 21.81 13.44
N PHE A 700 14.38 21.78 14.50
CA PHE A 700 15.14 20.59 14.95
C PHE A 700 15.30 20.59 16.46
N SER A 701 15.68 19.47 17.01
CA SER A 701 16.05 19.32 18.41
C SER A 701 17.38 18.60 18.57
N ILE A 702 18.13 18.98 19.60
CA ILE A 702 19.38 18.34 19.99
C ILE A 702 19.19 17.71 21.37
N ALA A 703 19.56 16.45 21.52
CA ALA A 703 19.33 15.66 22.70
C ALA A 703 20.59 14.92 23.16
N SER A 704 20.77 14.75 24.46
CA SER A 704 21.85 14.00 25.08
C SER A 704 21.48 13.64 26.52
N ASP A 705 22.15 12.63 27.06
CA ASP A 705 22.09 12.37 28.52
C ASP A 705 23.17 13.15 29.30
N ALA A 706 24.16 13.71 28.60
CA ALA A 706 25.20 14.55 29.16
C ALA A 706 24.91 16.05 28.98
N ASP A 707 25.75 16.88 29.55
CA ASP A 707 25.65 18.33 29.36
C ASP A 707 26.10 18.73 27.94
N MET A 708 25.29 19.58 27.31
CA MET A 708 25.46 20.05 25.93
C MET A 708 25.95 21.51 25.89
N ALA A 709 27.05 21.81 26.55
CA ALA A 709 27.64 23.13 26.49
C ALA A 709 28.19 23.44 25.09
N ILE A 710 27.92 24.65 24.61
CA ILE A 710 28.34 25.08 23.28
C ILE A 710 29.85 25.33 23.22
N ASN A 711 30.54 24.63 22.37
CA ASN A 711 31.92 24.98 21.97
C ASN A 711 31.88 26.14 20.95
N ARG A 712 32.01 27.36 21.48
CA ARG A 712 31.92 28.60 20.67
C ARG A 712 33.02 28.71 19.63
N GLU A 713 34.21 28.18 19.90
CA GLU A 713 35.34 28.21 18.98
C GLU A 713 35.09 27.29 17.77
N ARG A 714 34.60 26.03 18.01
CA ARG A 714 34.22 25.10 16.95
C ARG A 714 33.09 25.69 16.11
N ARG A 715 32.04 26.23 16.74
CA ARG A 715 30.91 26.88 16.04
C ARG A 715 31.42 28.02 15.13
N ARG A 716 32.34 28.86 15.62
CA ARG A 716 32.90 29.94 14.82
C ARG A 716 33.73 29.42 13.65
N ARG A 717 34.60 28.42 13.87
CA ARG A 717 35.39 27.78 12.80
C ARG A 717 34.51 27.22 11.70
N LEU A 718 33.44 26.47 12.05
CA LEU A 718 32.50 25.90 11.09
C LEU A 718 31.78 26.99 10.29
N LEU A 719 31.29 28.05 10.93
CA LEU A 719 30.62 29.16 10.24
C LEU A 719 31.59 29.88 9.29
N ASN A 720 32.84 30.06 9.67
CA ASN A 720 33.84 30.72 8.81
C ASN A 720 34.16 29.91 7.52
N GLY A 721 33.78 28.65 7.47
CA GLY A 721 33.81 27.84 6.23
C GLY A 721 32.75 28.21 5.19
N PHE A 722 31.88 29.20 5.48
CA PHE A 722 30.84 29.69 4.60
C PHE A 722 31.03 31.20 4.29
N SER A 723 30.48 31.67 3.17
CA SER A 723 30.49 33.11 2.87
C SER A 723 29.68 33.91 3.91
N SER A 724 29.98 35.21 4.05
CA SER A 724 29.25 36.03 5.03
C SER A 724 27.75 36.11 4.80
N SER A 725 27.30 36.05 3.54
CA SER A 725 25.86 35.96 3.20
C SER A 725 25.26 34.63 3.65
N ASP A 726 25.98 33.52 3.43
CA ASP A 726 25.48 32.18 3.80
C ASP A 726 25.46 32.03 5.32
N GLN A 727 26.47 32.57 6.04
CA GLN A 727 26.48 32.58 7.51
C GLN A 727 25.23 33.24 8.07
N LYS A 728 24.80 34.38 7.49
CA LYS A 728 23.55 35.05 7.91
C LYS A 728 22.35 34.15 7.68
N SER A 729 22.20 33.58 6.51
CA SER A 729 21.09 32.67 6.15
C SER A 729 21.08 31.40 7.01
N ILE A 730 22.23 30.83 7.34
CA ILE A 730 22.35 29.69 8.25
C ILE A 730 21.87 30.08 9.66
N LEU A 731 22.26 31.24 10.17
CA LEU A 731 21.91 31.67 11.51
C LEU A 731 20.46 32.04 11.70
N GLU A 732 19.72 32.35 10.61
CA GLU A 732 18.28 32.55 10.63
C GLU A 732 17.52 31.30 11.10
N PHE A 733 18.09 30.10 10.93
CA PHE A 733 17.51 28.84 11.42
C PHE A 733 17.95 28.45 12.84
N ALA A 734 18.93 29.16 13.42
CA ALA A 734 19.45 28.91 14.78
C ALA A 734 18.53 29.49 15.88
N VAL A 735 17.24 29.50 15.68
CA VAL A 735 16.27 30.05 16.64
C VAL A 735 16.05 29.04 17.76
N TYR A 736 16.71 29.29 18.90
CA TYR A 736 16.51 28.49 20.11
C TYR A 736 15.14 28.79 20.74
N VAL A 737 14.38 27.74 21.04
CA VAL A 737 13.02 27.83 21.59
C VAL A 737 13.01 27.57 23.09
N GLY A 738 13.71 26.51 23.55
CA GLY A 738 13.74 26.18 24.97
C GLY A 738 14.45 24.86 25.28
N ASP A 739 14.60 24.63 26.58
CA ASP A 739 15.22 23.42 27.14
C ASP A 739 14.17 22.36 27.53
N GLN A 740 14.66 21.28 28.15
CA GLN A 740 13.85 20.17 28.66
C GLN A 740 12.64 20.63 29.47
N SER A 741 12.81 21.62 30.37
CA SER A 741 11.75 22.09 31.27
C SER A 741 10.67 22.85 30.50
N TYR A 742 11.10 23.68 29.55
CA TYR A 742 10.19 24.38 28.65
C TYR A 742 9.42 23.40 27.76
N ILE A 743 10.11 22.41 27.17
CA ILE A 743 9.48 21.38 26.32
C ILE A 743 8.41 20.61 27.12
N GLN A 744 8.74 20.16 28.32
CA GLN A 744 7.78 19.41 29.17
C GLN A 744 6.50 20.22 29.41
N LYS A 745 6.62 21.52 29.74
CA LYS A 745 5.49 22.42 29.94
C LYS A 745 4.72 22.66 28.63
N LEU A 746 5.43 22.99 27.55
CA LEU A 746 4.84 23.28 26.24
C LEU A 746 4.03 22.07 25.69
N THR A 747 4.50 20.87 25.97
CA THR A 747 4.02 19.64 25.35
C THR A 747 3.23 18.73 26.31
N GLU A 748 2.85 19.24 27.50
CA GLU A 748 2.22 18.45 28.56
C GLU A 748 0.98 17.67 28.06
N GLN A 749 0.15 18.31 27.24
CA GLN A 749 -1.11 17.74 26.72
C GLN A 749 -0.93 16.88 25.47
N PHE A 750 0.27 16.80 24.93
CA PHE A 750 0.53 16.04 23.72
C PHE A 750 0.98 14.61 24.04
N PRO A 751 0.60 13.63 23.20
CA PRO A 751 1.03 12.23 23.38
C PRO A 751 2.51 12.04 23.03
N VAL A 752 3.08 10.96 23.53
CA VAL A 752 4.37 10.44 23.08
C VAL A 752 4.15 9.61 21.83
N ASN A 753 4.95 9.86 20.80
CA ASN A 753 4.88 9.10 19.54
C ASN A 753 5.52 7.72 19.74
N ARG A 754 4.73 6.66 19.72
CA ARG A 754 5.17 5.28 19.94
C ARG A 754 5.07 4.49 18.64
N GLU A 755 5.79 3.39 18.56
CA GLU A 755 5.78 2.49 17.42
C GLU A 755 4.37 2.00 17.04
N TRP A 756 3.53 1.76 18.05
CA TRP A 756 2.15 1.27 17.89
C TRP A 756 1.09 2.37 17.86
N GLU A 757 1.49 3.60 18.15
CA GLU A 757 0.66 4.81 18.16
C GLU A 757 1.35 5.89 17.34
N PRO A 758 1.30 5.81 16.00
CA PRO A 758 2.04 6.67 15.07
C PRO A 758 1.34 8.01 14.85
N TRP A 759 1.30 8.86 15.86
CA TRP A 759 0.57 10.14 15.88
C TRP A 759 1.00 11.12 14.79
N THR A 760 2.29 11.19 14.49
CA THR A 760 2.81 12.11 13.48
C THR A 760 2.55 11.59 12.07
N GLU A 761 2.74 10.30 11.83
CA GLU A 761 2.52 9.68 10.54
C GLU A 761 1.02 9.66 10.18
N TYR A 762 0.16 9.17 11.10
CA TYR A 762 -1.29 9.17 10.92
C TYR A 762 -1.93 10.40 11.60
N TYR A 763 -1.59 11.55 11.08
CA TYR A 763 -1.79 12.89 11.66
C TYR A 763 -3.25 13.33 11.87
N LEU A 764 -4.26 12.67 11.32
CA LEU A 764 -5.66 13.08 11.49
C LEU A 764 -6.10 13.15 12.96
N GLY A 765 -5.70 12.15 13.76
CA GLY A 765 -5.96 12.13 15.20
C GLY A 765 -5.24 13.27 15.93
N LEU A 766 -3.97 13.50 15.57
CA LEU A 766 -3.16 14.59 16.12
C LEU A 766 -3.78 15.96 15.79
N ARG A 767 -4.22 16.17 14.56
CA ARG A 767 -4.86 17.42 14.15
C ARG A 767 -6.17 17.69 14.89
N ALA A 768 -6.97 16.64 15.10
CA ALA A 768 -8.18 16.78 15.91
C ALA A 768 -7.85 17.18 17.36
N LEU A 769 -6.76 16.68 17.92
CA LEU A 769 -6.26 17.07 19.24
C LEU A 769 -5.78 18.53 19.24
N GLU A 770 -4.92 18.91 18.29
CA GLU A 770 -4.40 20.28 18.16
C GLU A 770 -5.52 21.29 18.01
N TRP A 771 -6.54 20.98 17.19
CA TRP A 771 -7.72 21.83 17.04
C TRP A 771 -8.48 22.02 18.36
N ARG A 772 -8.70 20.95 19.12
CA ARG A 772 -9.36 21.03 20.45
C ARG A 772 -8.57 21.90 21.43
N LEU A 773 -7.24 21.75 21.42
CA LEU A 773 -6.36 22.51 22.30
C LEU A 773 -6.30 24.00 21.90
N GLY A 774 -6.28 24.30 20.58
CA GLY A 774 -6.33 25.67 20.07
C GLY A 774 -7.67 26.35 20.36
N ALA A 775 -8.79 25.67 20.22
CA ALA A 775 -10.11 26.17 20.57
C ALA A 775 -10.26 26.44 22.09
N ALA A 776 -9.63 25.60 22.93
CA ALA A 776 -9.60 25.79 24.37
C ALA A 776 -8.76 27.02 24.77
N GLN A 777 -7.65 27.30 24.07
CA GLN A 777 -6.79 28.48 24.31
C GLN A 777 -7.45 29.76 23.84
N SER A 778 -8.26 29.74 22.78
CA SER A 778 -9.04 30.90 22.32
C SER A 778 -10.31 31.19 23.14
N ALA A 779 -10.75 30.23 23.96
CA ALA A 779 -11.90 30.34 24.85
C ALA A 779 -11.55 30.82 26.27
N THR A 780 -10.26 30.91 26.60
CA THR A 780 -9.78 31.57 27.84
C THR A 780 -9.63 33.08 27.58
N PRO A 781 -10.38 33.93 28.27
CA PRO A 781 -10.38 35.39 28.06
C PRO A 781 -9.03 36.04 28.41
#